data_cdd1bb942130b7da71d4d44b7bb87900
#
_entry.id   cdd1bb942130b7da71d4d44b7bb87900
#
_cell.length_a   1.000
_cell.length_b   1.000
_cell.length_c   1.000
_cell.angle_alpha   90.00
_cell.angle_beta   90.00
_cell.angle_gamma   90.00
#
_symmetry.space_group_name_H-M   'P 1'
#
loop_
_entity.id
_entity.type
_entity.pdbx_description
1 polymer ?
#
loop_
_entity_poly.entity_id
_entity_poly.type
_entity_poly.pdbx_seq_one_letter_code
_entity_poly.pdbx_strand_id
1 'polypeptide(L)'
;MDINQYIFPIYNGTTIVGQGFVADGFFITVAHILKDYPSCYINLNGKKIELFKEASILELVNYQYAQKEDIVMYKFEGTSSQLHLSEHIPQKNERLEVYCTDETKHSSPLNDLRGLLIEPAYLLEKDECNSFYCECNLPENCCGSPLINGNDVVGIMIGRNDKGICSFLKMGSVLYEVGNYYFNNVNDLLEHSNVFHAIPTPDYKTAIKWYLKAASNHFLEAFYKIGYCYESGKGVDKNMGEAVNWYKRAATLGHVQSQYELGKHYLEGKNVLQDYEKATYWLRLAAENKHALSLYELGLCSYNGLGFTKSYGNATEWFRLAITSWKGNTVSDSRELHYAYYYLGRCYLEYNNSQFSQYASLCFQEAGDIEEALYYLGLCYYNGWGIPKNDKKAFELFQKVSGPFGQISEKASYFVAMYYYNGIVVEKDYKESVKWLKKAYDFDEALFQLGMCYYLGHGVEKGYDEALKYFKKAANTGHVAAQKKVGELYRKLGEGYKDRCRIEEAIKWNKKMLEQGNTDLLWEIGYCYETMGNIGYEEKYEDAIEWYKQALTQGDADALLSLKSCYEAIINMGHTERCEEAINLYKQAWDQGFTEALRYIGNCYEIMFKMGNKEKMNDAVFWYKKAAAFNDSEACVSLVKIYKHGIGVPKNVEESERWIDFYNKNNSHFKFRAELACKDMQRLQD
;
A
#
# COMPACT_ATOMS: atom_id res chain seq x y z
N MET A 1 51.12 4.16 43.33
CA MET A 1 50.71 2.96 42.61
C MET A 1 51.76 2.65 41.56
N ASP A 2 52.21 1.42 41.42
CA ASP A 2 53.13 1.10 40.35
C ASP A 2 52.34 0.70 39.09
N ILE A 3 52.03 1.70 38.28
CA ILE A 3 51.24 1.55 37.01
C ILE A 3 52.01 0.69 36.00
N ASN A 4 53.32 0.59 36.15
CA ASN A 4 54.20 -0.15 35.24
C ASN A 4 53.80 -1.62 35.05
N GLN A 5 53.19 -2.21 36.05
CA GLN A 5 52.73 -3.62 36.01
C GLN A 5 51.51 -3.86 35.10
N TYR A 6 50.88 -2.79 34.61
CA TYR A 6 49.66 -2.87 33.79
C TYR A 6 49.88 -2.39 32.38
N ILE A 7 51.10 -1.92 32.01
CA ILE A 7 51.46 -1.44 30.69
C ILE A 7 52.48 -2.38 30.09
N PHE A 8 52.24 -2.84 28.90
CA PHE A 8 53.02 -3.88 28.22
C PHE A 8 53.50 -3.42 26.85
N PRO A 9 54.81 -3.43 26.59
CA PRO A 9 55.32 -3.22 25.23
C PRO A 9 54.92 -4.42 24.33
N ILE A 10 54.58 -4.10 23.09
CA ILE A 10 54.27 -5.07 22.05
C ILE A 10 55.48 -5.22 21.18
N TYR A 11 55.95 -6.46 21.05
CA TYR A 11 57.18 -6.81 20.33
C TYR A 11 56.89 -7.47 18.95
N ASN A 12 57.69 -7.09 17.95
CA ASN A 12 57.85 -7.86 16.74
C ASN A 12 59.35 -8.31 16.65
N GLY A 13 59.60 -9.55 16.90
CA GLY A 13 60.98 -10.02 17.11
C GLY A 13 61.58 -9.40 18.40
N THR A 14 62.60 -8.55 18.25
CA THR A 14 63.28 -7.85 19.38
C THR A 14 62.90 -6.35 19.45
N THR A 15 62.10 -5.88 18.49
CA THR A 15 61.71 -4.45 18.36
C THR A 15 60.37 -4.18 19.02
N ILE A 16 60.25 -3.12 19.77
CA ILE A 16 58.97 -2.64 20.28
C ILE A 16 58.25 -1.88 19.15
N VAL A 17 57.06 -2.34 18.79
CA VAL A 17 56.24 -1.79 17.71
C VAL A 17 55.04 -1.00 18.19
N GLY A 18 54.75 -1.10 19.50
CA GLY A 18 53.65 -0.38 20.13
C GLY A 18 53.43 -0.81 21.55
N GLN A 19 52.33 -0.42 22.14
CA GLN A 19 52.00 -0.69 23.53
C GLN A 19 50.55 -1.11 23.72
N GLY A 20 50.27 -1.78 24.83
CA GLY A 20 48.95 -2.04 25.31
C GLY A 20 48.94 -1.99 26.87
N PHE A 21 47.78 -1.94 27.44
CA PHE A 21 47.59 -1.89 28.87
C PHE A 21 46.45 -2.77 29.32
N VAL A 22 46.42 -3.13 30.59
CA VAL A 22 45.32 -3.88 31.20
C VAL A 22 44.51 -2.96 32.10
N ALA A 23 43.20 -2.82 31.80
CA ALA A 23 42.27 -2.09 32.62
C ALA A 23 40.92 -2.85 32.68
N ASP A 24 40.27 -2.86 33.84
CA ASP A 24 38.99 -3.54 34.06
C ASP A 24 38.88 -4.98 33.46
N GLY A 25 40.02 -5.69 33.46
CA GLY A 25 40.12 -7.07 32.97
C GLY A 25 40.22 -7.22 31.44
N PHE A 26 40.57 -6.16 30.74
CA PHE A 26 40.86 -6.17 29.30
C PHE A 26 42.28 -5.72 29.01
N PHE A 27 42.98 -6.41 28.11
CA PHE A 27 44.19 -5.90 27.47
C PHE A 27 43.78 -5.09 26.26
N ILE A 28 44.18 -3.84 26.19
CA ILE A 28 43.74 -2.88 25.19
C ILE A 28 44.93 -2.31 24.42
N THR A 29 44.87 -2.27 23.12
CA THR A 29 45.87 -1.64 22.24
C THR A 29 45.19 -1.08 20.96
N VAL A 30 45.99 -0.55 20.03
CA VAL A 30 45.47 -0.03 18.74
C VAL A 30 45.62 -1.05 17.63
N ALA A 31 44.63 -1.10 16.74
CA ALA A 31 44.52 -2.14 15.71
C ALA A 31 45.59 -2.06 14.61
N HIS A 32 46.06 -0.86 14.27
CA HIS A 32 47.08 -0.73 13.22
C HIS A 32 48.42 -1.43 13.58
N ILE A 33 48.77 -1.54 14.85
CA ILE A 33 49.93 -2.29 15.29
C ILE A 33 49.82 -3.76 14.86
N LEU A 34 48.66 -4.38 15.06
CA LEU A 34 48.44 -5.78 14.68
C LEU A 34 48.33 -5.96 13.18
N LYS A 35 47.85 -4.93 12.44
CA LYS A 35 47.75 -4.94 10.99
C LYS A 35 49.14 -4.87 10.35
N ASP A 36 50.00 -3.99 10.86
CA ASP A 36 51.34 -3.78 10.31
C ASP A 36 52.33 -4.88 10.77
N TYR A 37 52.05 -5.47 11.93
CA TYR A 37 52.91 -6.49 12.57
C TYR A 37 52.12 -7.73 12.98
N PRO A 38 51.70 -8.59 12.07
CA PRO A 38 50.79 -9.71 12.38
C PRO A 38 51.37 -10.80 13.29
N SER A 39 52.68 -10.81 13.55
CA SER A 39 53.35 -11.75 14.42
C SER A 39 53.82 -11.14 15.73
N CYS A 40 53.18 -10.07 16.22
CA CYS A 40 53.56 -9.40 17.44
C CYS A 40 53.13 -10.17 18.70
N TYR A 41 53.80 -9.86 19.83
CA TYR A 41 53.55 -10.49 21.12
C TYR A 41 53.79 -9.53 22.28
N ILE A 42 53.24 -9.87 23.42
CA ILE A 42 53.59 -9.27 24.76
C ILE A 42 54.34 -10.31 25.59
N ASN A 43 55.17 -9.83 26.53
CA ASN A 43 55.80 -10.66 27.51
C ASN A 43 55.13 -10.48 28.90
N LEU A 44 54.47 -11.52 29.40
CA LEU A 44 53.79 -11.51 30.66
C LEU A 44 54.51 -12.49 31.63
N ASN A 45 55.15 -12.00 32.67
CA ASN A 45 55.85 -12.81 33.69
C ASN A 45 56.80 -13.84 33.07
N GLY A 46 57.56 -13.46 32.05
CA GLY A 46 58.50 -14.33 31.34
C GLY A 46 57.85 -15.27 30.29
N LYS A 47 56.56 -15.23 30.09
CA LYS A 47 55.86 -15.95 29.05
C LYS A 47 55.54 -15.08 27.85
N LYS A 48 55.94 -15.50 26.65
CA LYS A 48 55.53 -14.87 25.42
C LYS A 48 54.06 -15.18 25.15
N ILE A 49 53.23 -14.14 25.03
CA ILE A 49 51.81 -14.24 24.61
C ILE A 49 51.69 -13.60 23.24
N GLU A 50 51.42 -14.41 22.24
CA GLU A 50 51.21 -13.93 20.87
C GLU A 50 49.84 -13.22 20.74
N LEU A 51 49.88 -12.06 20.08
CA LEU A 51 48.69 -11.27 19.80
C LEU A 51 48.25 -11.59 18.37
N PHE A 52 47.20 -12.37 18.24
CA PHE A 52 46.65 -12.68 16.93
C PHE A 52 45.44 -11.77 16.66
N LYS A 53 45.42 -11.22 15.49
CA LYS A 53 44.27 -10.45 15.02
C LYS A 53 42.97 -11.27 15.06
N GLU A 54 43.06 -12.55 14.76
CA GLU A 54 41.91 -13.48 14.74
C GLU A 54 41.47 -13.94 16.15
N ALA A 55 42.27 -13.72 17.17
CA ALA A 55 41.98 -14.09 18.57
C ALA A 55 41.49 -12.88 19.40
N SER A 56 41.40 -11.70 18.80
CA SER A 56 40.86 -10.52 19.48
C SER A 56 39.35 -10.69 19.71
N ILE A 57 38.93 -10.50 20.94
CA ILE A 57 37.51 -10.59 21.35
C ILE A 57 36.69 -9.47 20.71
N LEU A 58 37.35 -8.40 20.29
CA LEU A 58 36.77 -7.25 19.63
C LEU A 58 37.70 -6.78 18.51
N GLU A 59 37.46 -7.28 17.32
CA GLU A 59 37.97 -6.63 16.15
C GLU A 59 37.01 -5.51 15.74
N LEU A 60 37.31 -4.29 16.18
CA LEU A 60 36.65 -3.05 15.76
C LEU A 60 37.07 -2.69 14.33
N VAL A 61 36.91 -3.64 13.42
CA VAL A 61 37.10 -3.41 12.00
C VAL A 61 35.80 -3.74 11.30
N ASN A 62 34.82 -2.87 11.48
CA ASN A 62 33.83 -2.72 10.44
C ASN A 62 34.51 -1.88 9.34
N TYR A 63 35.02 -2.51 8.31
CA TYR A 63 35.82 -1.94 7.23
C TYR A 63 35.16 -0.74 6.51
N GLN A 64 33.86 -0.51 6.69
CA GLN A 64 33.13 0.65 6.14
C GLN A 64 33.13 1.88 7.05
N TYR A 65 33.41 1.72 8.35
CA TYR A 65 33.52 2.83 9.33
C TYR A 65 34.91 3.01 9.88
N ALA A 66 35.86 2.20 9.47
CA ALA A 66 37.19 2.01 10.03
C ALA A 66 38.19 3.16 9.83
N GLN A 67 37.76 4.33 9.37
CA GLN A 67 38.65 5.49 9.41
C GLN A 67 38.70 6.21 10.76
N LYS A 68 37.95 5.78 11.78
CA LYS A 68 37.82 6.53 13.02
C LYS A 68 38.12 5.79 14.33
N GLU A 69 38.16 4.46 14.36
CA GLU A 69 38.37 3.73 15.62
C GLU A 69 39.39 2.59 15.45
N ASP A 70 40.59 2.83 15.98
CA ASP A 70 41.75 1.97 15.82
C ASP A 70 42.10 1.29 17.18
N ILE A 71 41.16 0.42 17.67
CA ILE A 71 41.35 -0.28 18.97
C ILE A 71 41.12 -1.77 18.81
N VAL A 72 41.96 -2.54 19.56
CA VAL A 72 41.77 -3.98 19.75
C VAL A 72 41.76 -4.28 21.23
N MET A 73 40.83 -5.10 21.65
CA MET A 73 40.68 -5.51 23.04
C MET A 73 40.69 -7.03 23.14
N TYR A 74 41.38 -7.53 24.15
CA TYR A 74 41.42 -8.96 24.52
C TYR A 74 40.90 -9.12 25.95
N LYS A 75 40.08 -10.14 26.22
CA LYS A 75 39.75 -10.51 27.58
C LYS A 75 41.01 -11.05 28.26
N PHE A 76 41.36 -10.48 29.40
CA PHE A 76 42.58 -10.81 30.09
C PHE A 76 42.29 -11.57 31.40
N GLU A 77 42.72 -12.82 31.46
CA GLU A 77 42.58 -13.68 32.62
C GLU A 77 43.94 -13.76 33.34
N GLY A 78 44.23 -12.87 34.28
CA GLY A 78 45.54 -12.95 34.91
C GLY A 78 45.76 -12.16 36.18
N THR A 79 45.50 -10.90 36.23
CA THR A 79 45.71 -10.05 37.40
C THR A 79 44.59 -9.01 37.50
N SER A 80 44.07 -8.77 38.72
CA SER A 80 43.17 -7.67 38.98
C SER A 80 43.91 -6.35 38.76
N SER A 81 43.62 -5.66 37.69
CA SER A 81 44.14 -4.32 37.40
C SER A 81 43.53 -3.30 38.38
N GLN A 82 44.35 -2.35 38.84
CA GLN A 82 43.86 -1.18 39.56
C GLN A 82 43.60 0.03 38.62
N LEU A 83 43.86 -0.14 37.33
CA LEU A 83 43.49 0.83 36.34
C LEU A 83 42.01 0.60 35.94
N HIS A 84 41.28 1.70 35.87
CA HIS A 84 39.87 1.70 35.53
C HIS A 84 39.62 2.51 34.26
N LEU A 85 38.72 2.02 33.42
CA LEU A 85 38.24 2.77 32.26
C LEU A 85 37.31 3.88 32.77
N SER A 86 37.69 5.15 32.51
CA SER A 86 37.09 6.31 33.15
C SER A 86 35.91 6.88 32.30
N GLU A 87 34.96 7.43 33.04
CA GLU A 87 33.90 8.29 32.47
C GLU A 87 34.34 9.77 32.36
N HIS A 88 35.53 10.10 32.90
CA HIS A 88 36.02 11.47 32.90
C HIS A 88 36.36 11.97 31.49
N ILE A 89 35.84 13.14 31.16
CA ILE A 89 36.18 13.85 29.90
C ILE A 89 37.17 14.94 30.25
N PRO A 90 38.44 14.84 29.76
CA PRO A 90 39.46 15.83 30.06
C PRO A 90 39.04 17.25 29.66
N GLN A 91 39.40 18.22 30.47
CA GLN A 91 39.15 19.64 30.19
C GLN A 91 40.39 20.31 29.59
N LYS A 92 40.18 21.42 28.84
CA LYS A 92 41.30 22.19 28.25
C LYS A 92 42.26 22.62 29.38
N ASN A 93 43.57 22.41 29.14
CA ASN A 93 44.66 22.65 30.10
C ASN A 93 44.67 21.76 31.33
N GLU A 94 43.89 20.68 31.37
CA GLU A 94 44.00 19.64 32.41
C GLU A 94 45.33 18.91 32.25
N ARG A 95 46.06 18.75 33.35
CA ARG A 95 47.31 18.00 33.37
C ARG A 95 47.03 16.53 33.47
N LEU A 96 47.44 15.80 32.45
CA LEU A 96 47.30 14.33 32.31
C LEU A 96 48.69 13.70 32.20
N GLU A 97 48.77 12.40 32.32
CA GLU A 97 50.03 11.67 32.22
C GLU A 97 49.92 10.57 31.16
N VAL A 98 50.86 10.49 30.24
CA VAL A 98 50.97 9.40 29.28
C VAL A 98 52.08 8.46 29.73
N TYR A 99 51.76 7.20 29.79
CA TYR A 99 52.70 6.17 30.21
C TYR A 99 53.12 5.37 28.98
N CYS A 100 54.41 5.41 28.63
CA CYS A 100 54.97 4.63 27.55
C CYS A 100 56.33 4.00 27.93
N THR A 101 56.74 2.97 27.21
CA THR A 101 58.04 2.34 27.41
C THR A 101 59.11 3.09 26.62
N ASP A 102 60.29 3.32 27.19
CA ASP A 102 61.41 3.99 26.57
C ASP A 102 62.45 2.97 26.08
N GLU A 103 62.59 2.81 24.73
CA GLU A 103 63.55 1.87 24.12
C GLU A 103 65.00 2.16 24.49
N THR A 104 65.34 3.42 24.80
CA THR A 104 66.73 3.79 25.08
C THR A 104 67.28 3.29 26.39
N LYS A 105 66.40 2.81 27.29
CA LYS A 105 66.73 2.31 28.62
C LYS A 105 66.72 0.78 28.77
N HIS A 106 66.43 0.03 27.70
CA HIS A 106 66.39 -1.43 27.73
C HIS A 106 67.73 -2.04 27.33
N SER A 107 68.46 -2.56 28.28
CA SER A 107 69.67 -3.35 28.00
C SER A 107 69.41 -4.87 27.91
N SER A 108 68.19 -5.37 28.07
CA SER A 108 67.82 -6.77 27.91
C SER A 108 66.31 -6.98 27.83
N PRO A 109 65.75 -7.81 26.92
CA PRO A 109 64.34 -7.95 26.70
C PRO A 109 63.54 -8.68 27.80
N LEU A 110 64.17 -9.15 28.83
CA LEU A 110 63.54 -10.16 29.69
C LEU A 110 63.28 -9.73 31.18
N ASN A 111 63.82 -8.64 31.69
CA ASN A 111 63.78 -8.46 33.16
C ASN A 111 63.65 -7.02 33.73
N ASP A 112 63.44 -5.94 32.98
CA ASP A 112 63.44 -4.63 33.59
C ASP A 112 62.32 -3.68 33.08
N LEU A 113 61.25 -3.58 33.88
CA LEU A 113 60.14 -2.62 33.75
C LEU A 113 60.53 -1.17 34.15
N ARG A 114 61.85 -0.86 34.27
CA ARG A 114 62.34 0.43 34.80
C ARG A 114 62.46 1.51 33.72
N GLY A 115 61.97 1.28 32.53
CA GLY A 115 62.07 2.22 31.42
C GLY A 115 60.76 2.91 31.08
N LEU A 116 59.84 3.15 32.03
CA LEU A 116 58.61 3.86 31.73
C LEU A 116 58.87 5.36 31.65
N LEU A 117 58.49 5.95 30.54
CA LEU A 117 58.48 7.40 30.36
C LEU A 117 57.14 7.93 30.79
N ILE A 118 57.13 8.90 31.66
CA ILE A 118 55.90 9.60 32.13
C ILE A 118 56.00 11.01 31.55
N GLU A 119 55.22 11.31 30.55
CA GLU A 119 55.21 12.63 29.95
C GLU A 119 53.92 13.38 30.30
N PRO A 120 54.01 14.65 30.70
CA PRO A 120 52.83 15.47 30.89
C PRO A 120 52.19 15.76 29.54
N ALA A 121 50.88 15.58 29.45
CA ALA A 121 50.08 15.88 28.28
C ALA A 121 49.11 17.01 28.57
N TYR A 122 48.99 17.97 27.67
CA TYR A 122 48.08 19.09 27.79
C TYR A 122 47.09 19.08 26.66
N LEU A 123 45.81 19.07 26.98
CA LEU A 123 44.73 19.07 25.99
C LEU A 123 44.75 20.39 25.21
N LEU A 124 45.04 20.33 23.91
CA LEU A 124 45.07 21.48 23.02
C LEU A 124 43.68 21.78 22.42
N GLU A 125 43.02 20.79 21.92
CA GLU A 125 41.79 20.95 21.20
C GLU A 125 40.92 19.69 21.27
N LYS A 126 39.59 19.86 21.26
CA LYS A 126 38.63 18.75 21.14
C LYS A 126 38.11 18.75 19.73
N ASP A 127 38.28 17.65 19.01
CA ASP A 127 37.59 17.41 17.78
C ASP A 127 36.09 17.09 18.05
N GLU A 128 35.21 17.47 17.15
CA GLU A 128 33.79 17.05 17.16
C GLU A 128 33.65 15.52 17.04
N CYS A 129 34.68 14.86 16.53
CA CYS A 129 34.80 13.42 16.46
C CYS A 129 35.27 12.79 17.79
N ASN A 130 35.50 11.47 17.82
CA ASN A 130 35.86 10.69 19.01
C ASN A 130 37.30 10.85 19.49
N SER A 131 38.03 11.88 19.05
CA SER A 131 39.45 12.11 19.38
C SER A 131 39.68 13.44 20.08
N PHE A 132 40.78 13.56 20.76
CA PHE A 132 41.31 14.82 21.22
C PHE A 132 42.85 14.87 21.07
N TYR A 133 43.41 16.05 21.07
CA TYR A 133 44.81 16.28 20.74
C TYR A 133 45.53 16.84 21.99
N CYS A 134 46.71 16.26 22.28
CA CYS A 134 47.56 16.73 23.36
C CYS A 134 48.93 17.03 22.84
N GLU A 135 49.56 18.07 23.39
CA GLU A 135 50.98 18.32 23.23
C GLU A 135 51.73 17.48 24.23
N CYS A 136 52.54 16.55 23.75
CA CYS A 136 53.41 15.71 24.58
C CYS A 136 54.65 15.27 23.79
N ASN A 137 55.74 15.05 24.48
CA ASN A 137 57.03 14.67 23.84
C ASN A 137 57.24 13.17 23.92
N LEU A 138 56.52 12.41 23.07
CA LEU A 138 56.57 10.95 23.07
C LEU A 138 57.34 10.39 21.86
N PRO A 139 58.00 9.22 22.03
CA PRO A 139 58.59 8.47 20.90
C PRO A 139 57.54 8.02 19.87
N GLU A 140 57.99 7.69 18.66
CA GLU A 140 57.09 7.28 17.54
C GLU A 140 56.33 5.96 17.80
N ASN A 141 56.90 5.08 18.63
CA ASN A 141 56.33 3.74 18.93
C ASN A 141 55.43 3.72 20.18
N CYS A 142 54.86 4.85 20.59
CA CYS A 142 53.99 4.96 21.76
C CYS A 142 52.50 4.76 21.46
N CYS A 143 52.10 4.39 20.22
CA CYS A 143 50.72 4.07 19.92
C CYS A 143 50.18 2.95 20.83
N GLY A 144 48.96 3.12 21.33
CA GLY A 144 48.36 2.22 22.33
C GLY A 144 48.63 2.63 23.77
N SER A 145 49.45 3.67 24.03
CA SER A 145 49.73 4.17 25.40
C SER A 145 48.49 4.79 26.03
N PRO A 146 48.18 4.46 27.32
CA PRO A 146 47.06 5.08 28.01
C PRO A 146 47.37 6.52 28.41
N LEU A 147 46.38 7.37 28.30
CA LEU A 147 46.35 8.71 28.93
C LEU A 147 45.64 8.58 30.28
N ILE A 148 46.29 8.96 31.34
CA ILE A 148 45.84 8.63 32.70
C ILE A 148 45.63 9.90 33.55
N ASN A 149 44.58 9.89 34.34
CA ASN A 149 44.32 10.82 35.42
C ASN A 149 44.17 10.04 36.73
N GLY A 150 45.21 10.07 37.57
CA GLY A 150 45.28 9.24 38.77
C GLY A 150 45.33 7.73 38.44
N ASN A 151 44.25 7.00 38.71
CA ASN A 151 44.11 5.58 38.36
C ASN A 151 43.19 5.36 37.15
N ASP A 152 42.65 6.44 36.58
CA ASP A 152 41.65 6.39 35.53
C ASP A 152 42.27 6.59 34.16
N VAL A 153 42.05 5.65 33.25
CA VAL A 153 42.40 5.80 31.86
C VAL A 153 41.34 6.68 31.18
N VAL A 154 41.74 7.83 30.70
CA VAL A 154 40.86 8.84 30.08
C VAL A 154 41.00 8.94 28.54
N GLY A 155 41.99 8.25 27.99
CA GLY A 155 42.22 8.19 26.54
C GLY A 155 43.29 7.17 26.17
N ILE A 156 43.40 6.88 24.87
CA ILE A 156 44.39 5.95 24.28
C ILE A 156 45.05 6.66 23.10
N MET A 157 46.38 6.65 23.12
CA MET A 157 47.16 7.25 22.00
C MET A 157 46.98 6.46 20.70
N ILE A 158 46.57 7.14 19.64
CA ILE A 158 46.34 6.52 18.31
C ILE A 158 47.32 7.03 17.27
N GLY A 159 48.07 8.07 17.51
CA GLY A 159 49.06 8.57 16.57
C GLY A 159 49.73 9.89 17.01
N ARG A 160 50.73 10.29 16.25
CA ARG A 160 51.45 11.58 16.36
C ARG A 160 51.60 12.20 14.97
N ASN A 161 51.37 13.47 14.86
CA ASN A 161 51.63 14.21 13.60
C ASN A 161 53.07 14.74 13.52
N ASP A 162 53.45 15.23 12.33
CA ASP A 162 54.77 15.79 12.05
C ASP A 162 55.14 16.98 12.94
N LYS A 163 54.18 17.60 13.60
CA LYS A 163 54.36 18.73 14.54
C LYS A 163 54.57 18.29 16.01
N GLY A 164 54.56 16.98 16.27
CA GLY A 164 54.70 16.44 17.59
C GLY A 164 53.41 16.40 18.42
N ILE A 165 52.25 16.71 17.83
CA ILE A 165 50.96 16.66 18.49
C ILE A 165 50.46 15.21 18.48
N CYS A 166 50.11 14.70 19.62
CA CYS A 166 49.60 13.33 19.80
C CYS A 166 48.06 13.32 19.74
N SER A 167 47.50 12.37 19.00
CA SER A 167 46.06 12.11 18.92
C SER A 167 45.67 11.02 19.88
N PHE A 168 44.62 11.23 20.65
CA PHE A 168 44.10 10.27 21.64
C PHE A 168 42.62 9.99 21.34
N LEU A 169 42.23 8.73 21.39
CA LEU A 169 40.85 8.31 21.28
C LEU A 169 40.13 8.56 22.63
N LYS A 170 38.91 9.07 22.56
CA LYS A 170 38.07 9.27 23.75
C LYS A 170 37.58 7.95 24.32
N MET A 171 37.48 7.88 25.64
CA MET A 171 37.05 6.65 26.34
C MET A 171 35.62 6.24 26.01
N GLY A 172 34.76 7.13 25.51
CA GLY A 172 33.39 6.81 25.16
C GLY A 172 33.26 5.63 24.21
N SER A 173 34.08 5.57 23.14
CA SER A 173 34.08 4.44 22.20
C SER A 173 34.59 3.15 22.83
N VAL A 174 35.67 3.23 23.65
CA VAL A 174 36.21 2.07 24.39
C VAL A 174 35.16 1.46 25.33
N LEU A 175 34.52 2.30 26.13
CA LEU A 175 33.46 1.89 27.05
C LEU A 175 32.28 1.27 26.33
N TYR A 176 31.92 1.82 25.15
CA TYR A 176 30.88 1.29 24.29
C TYR A 176 31.24 -0.13 23.79
N GLU A 177 32.45 -0.34 23.36
CA GLU A 177 32.88 -1.64 22.86
C GLU A 177 32.99 -2.69 23.98
N VAL A 178 33.43 -2.30 25.20
CA VAL A 178 33.29 -3.19 26.36
C VAL A 178 31.82 -3.59 26.57
N GLY A 179 30.91 -2.63 26.41
CA GLY A 179 29.47 -2.91 26.44
C GLY A 179 29.05 -3.90 25.36
N ASN A 180 29.52 -3.74 24.11
CA ASN A 180 29.23 -4.65 23.00
C ASN A 180 29.77 -6.06 23.28
N TYR A 181 30.97 -6.20 23.86
CA TYR A 181 31.51 -7.51 24.27
C TYR A 181 30.56 -8.27 25.19
N TYR A 182 29.98 -7.62 26.18
CA TYR A 182 29.02 -8.28 27.07
C TYR A 182 27.62 -8.43 26.44
N PHE A 183 27.29 -7.65 25.41
CA PHE A 183 26.00 -7.68 24.74
C PHE A 183 25.89 -8.76 23.70
N ASN A 184 26.94 -8.91 22.88
CA ASN A 184 26.96 -9.84 21.76
C ASN A 184 27.39 -11.24 22.26
N ASN A 185 26.62 -12.25 21.84
CA ASN A 185 27.11 -13.61 21.98
C ASN A 185 28.18 -13.80 20.88
N VAL A 186 29.39 -14.16 21.25
CA VAL A 186 30.56 -14.27 20.32
C VAL A 186 30.35 -15.33 19.23
N ASN A 187 29.19 -15.94 19.13
CA ASN A 187 28.88 -16.97 18.13
C ASN A 187 28.96 -16.50 16.66
N ASP A 188 28.77 -15.21 16.38
CA ASP A 188 28.77 -14.71 14.99
C ASP A 188 30.18 -14.50 14.42
N LEU A 189 31.22 -14.51 15.28
CA LEU A 189 32.61 -14.28 14.85
C LEU A 189 33.46 -15.56 14.76
N LEU A 190 32.98 -16.71 15.21
CA LEU A 190 33.76 -17.93 15.36
C LEU A 190 33.34 -19.13 14.47
N GLU A 191 32.55 -18.92 13.43
CA GLU A 191 32.28 -20.01 12.46
C GLU A 191 33.54 -20.55 11.76
N HIS A 192 34.71 -19.92 11.98
CA HIS A 192 35.94 -20.28 11.29
C HIS A 192 37.14 -20.65 12.22
N SER A 193 36.99 -20.76 13.53
CA SER A 193 38.07 -21.17 14.43
C SER A 193 37.73 -22.39 15.27
N ASN A 194 38.55 -23.45 15.14
CA ASN A 194 38.44 -24.72 15.88
C ASN A 194 38.86 -24.63 17.37
N VAL A 195 38.54 -23.55 18.08
CA VAL A 195 38.89 -23.41 19.52
C VAL A 195 37.64 -23.49 20.36
N PHE A 196 37.34 -24.69 20.86
CA PHE A 196 36.27 -24.93 21.82
C PHE A 196 36.65 -24.33 23.22
N HIS A 197 36.29 -23.07 23.44
CA HIS A 197 36.14 -22.59 24.80
C HIS A 197 34.68 -22.24 25.05
N ALA A 198 34.17 -22.55 26.26
CA ALA A 198 32.77 -22.30 26.63
C ALA A 198 32.43 -20.84 26.38
N ILE A 199 31.54 -20.62 25.45
CA ILE A 199 31.08 -19.29 25.03
C ILE A 199 30.28 -18.70 26.18
N PRO A 200 30.67 -17.54 26.74
CA PRO A 200 29.87 -16.93 27.79
C PRO A 200 28.53 -16.50 27.26
N THR A 201 27.46 -16.84 27.96
CA THR A 201 26.13 -16.31 27.67
C THR A 201 26.15 -14.77 27.76
N PRO A 202 25.41 -14.05 26.90
CA PRO A 202 25.39 -12.59 26.93
C PRO A 202 25.04 -12.07 28.32
N ASP A 203 25.87 -11.20 28.87
CA ASP A 203 25.58 -10.49 30.14
C ASP A 203 25.05 -9.08 29.82
N TYR A 204 23.79 -9.00 29.47
CA TYR A 204 23.13 -7.74 29.18
C TYR A 204 23.08 -6.76 30.34
N LYS A 205 23.12 -7.26 31.62
CA LYS A 205 23.15 -6.40 32.80
C LYS A 205 24.47 -5.67 32.92
N THR A 206 25.56 -6.34 32.62
CA THR A 206 26.89 -5.71 32.59
C THR A 206 27.03 -4.83 31.36
N ALA A 207 26.54 -5.27 30.20
CA ALA A 207 26.59 -4.49 28.97
C ALA A 207 25.95 -3.09 29.12
N ILE A 208 24.74 -3.01 29.71
CA ILE A 208 24.06 -1.71 29.87
C ILE A 208 24.80 -0.77 30.85
N LYS A 209 25.50 -1.31 31.85
CA LYS A 209 26.33 -0.47 32.74
C LYS A 209 27.44 0.21 31.95
N TRP A 210 28.07 -0.51 31.04
CA TRP A 210 29.14 0.03 30.20
C TRP A 210 28.58 1.01 29.12
N TYR A 211 27.39 0.74 28.55
CA TYR A 211 26.75 1.72 27.68
C TYR A 211 26.38 3.01 28.42
N LEU A 212 25.94 2.93 29.69
CA LEU A 212 25.66 4.12 30.49
C LEU A 212 26.95 4.93 30.75
N LYS A 213 28.09 4.25 31.03
CA LYS A 213 29.39 4.91 31.12
C LYS A 213 29.84 5.55 29.81
N ALA A 214 29.60 4.88 28.68
CA ALA A 214 29.90 5.45 27.37
C ALA A 214 29.00 6.66 27.04
N ALA A 215 27.72 6.61 27.41
CA ALA A 215 26.79 7.72 27.24
C ALA A 215 27.15 8.95 28.12
N SER A 216 27.67 8.74 29.32
CA SER A 216 28.21 9.85 30.15
C SER A 216 29.41 10.54 29.49
N ASN A 217 30.14 9.82 28.64
CA ASN A 217 31.20 10.37 27.77
C ASN A 217 30.66 10.93 26.46
N HIS A 218 29.33 11.14 26.32
CA HIS A 218 28.67 11.66 25.14
C HIS A 218 28.85 10.83 23.84
N PHE A 219 29.12 9.52 23.97
CA PHE A 219 29.25 8.63 22.84
C PHE A 219 27.85 8.29 22.29
N LEU A 220 27.56 8.75 21.08
CA LEU A 220 26.20 8.77 20.52
C LEU A 220 25.57 7.39 20.36
N GLU A 221 26.35 6.41 19.92
CA GLU A 221 25.90 5.05 19.68
C GLU A 221 25.45 4.38 20.99
N ALA A 222 26.05 4.79 22.13
CA ALA A 222 25.66 4.27 23.45
C ALA A 222 24.24 4.67 23.84
N PHE A 223 23.83 5.91 23.53
CA PHE A 223 22.44 6.36 23.76
C PHE A 223 21.45 5.49 22.99
N TYR A 224 21.73 5.19 21.72
CA TYR A 224 20.91 4.30 20.90
C TYR A 224 20.84 2.88 21.48
N LYS A 225 22.00 2.30 21.86
CA LYS A 225 22.04 0.93 22.44
C LYS A 225 21.30 0.83 23.77
N ILE A 226 21.36 1.85 24.62
CA ILE A 226 20.57 1.89 25.85
C ILE A 226 19.08 1.90 25.50
N GLY A 227 18.64 2.73 24.55
CA GLY A 227 17.27 2.73 24.06
C GLY A 227 16.83 1.35 23.59
N TYR A 228 17.65 0.68 22.79
CA TYR A 228 17.42 -0.69 22.31
C TYR A 228 17.34 -1.72 23.47
N CYS A 229 18.17 -1.57 24.53
CA CYS A 229 18.09 -2.42 25.70
C CYS A 229 16.74 -2.30 26.43
N TYR A 230 16.24 -1.07 26.60
CA TYR A 230 14.92 -0.84 27.19
C TYR A 230 13.77 -1.32 26.28
N GLU A 231 13.89 -1.16 24.96
CA GLU A 231 12.91 -1.64 24.00
C GLU A 231 12.80 -3.17 23.99
N SER A 232 13.94 -3.86 23.98
CA SER A 232 14.02 -5.32 23.90
C SER A 232 13.91 -6.03 25.25
N GLY A 233 14.08 -5.31 26.38
CA GLY A 233 14.18 -5.89 27.73
C GLY A 233 15.50 -6.61 27.98
N LYS A 234 16.58 -6.23 27.29
CA LYS A 234 17.90 -6.84 27.46
C LYS A 234 18.70 -6.13 28.56
N GLY A 235 18.93 -6.84 29.67
CA GLY A 235 19.67 -6.34 30.82
C GLY A 235 18.92 -5.40 31.76
N VAL A 236 17.76 -4.95 31.35
CA VAL A 236 16.80 -4.10 32.07
C VAL A 236 15.40 -4.58 31.79
N ASP A 237 14.46 -4.23 32.66
CA ASP A 237 13.04 -4.47 32.40
C ASP A 237 12.60 -3.69 31.16
N LYS A 238 11.82 -4.36 30.29
CA LYS A 238 11.28 -3.73 29.08
C LYS A 238 10.47 -2.49 29.43
N ASN A 239 10.92 -1.35 28.97
CA ASN A 239 10.27 -0.06 29.20
C ASN A 239 10.37 0.82 27.94
N MET A 240 9.30 0.85 27.17
CA MET A 240 9.27 1.59 25.91
C MET A 240 9.30 3.11 26.10
N GLY A 241 8.78 3.62 27.22
CA GLY A 241 8.87 5.05 27.53
C GLY A 241 10.33 5.49 27.73
N GLU A 242 11.11 4.71 28.47
CA GLU A 242 12.55 4.93 28.62
C GLU A 242 13.29 4.75 27.29
N ALA A 243 12.94 3.73 26.49
CA ALA A 243 13.53 3.54 25.16
C ALA A 243 13.37 4.79 24.27
N VAL A 244 12.15 5.33 24.19
CA VAL A 244 11.87 6.55 23.42
C VAL A 244 12.62 7.76 23.97
N ASN A 245 12.76 7.89 25.31
CA ASN A 245 13.54 8.96 25.92
C ASN A 245 15.02 8.89 25.50
N TRP A 246 15.60 7.70 25.49
CA TRP A 246 16.98 7.50 25.07
C TRP A 246 17.16 7.72 23.56
N TYR A 247 16.25 7.21 22.73
CA TYR A 247 16.26 7.49 21.29
C TYR A 247 16.13 9.00 21.02
N LYS A 248 15.27 9.70 21.77
CA LYS A 248 15.12 11.15 21.61
C LYS A 248 16.40 11.90 21.95
N ARG A 249 17.10 11.52 23.02
CA ARG A 249 18.41 12.10 23.38
C ARG A 249 19.43 11.88 22.24
N ALA A 250 19.56 10.65 21.75
CA ALA A 250 20.45 10.32 20.64
C ALA A 250 20.06 11.08 19.35
N ALA A 251 18.77 11.12 19.02
CA ALA A 251 18.26 11.78 17.82
C ALA A 251 18.50 13.29 17.83
N THR A 252 18.35 13.95 18.99
CA THR A 252 18.64 15.39 19.14
C THR A 252 20.13 15.72 19.00
N LEU A 253 21.00 14.76 19.31
CA LEU A 253 22.43 14.86 19.10
C LEU A 253 22.89 14.44 17.70
N GLY A 254 21.96 14.12 16.79
CA GLY A 254 22.24 13.81 15.40
C GLY A 254 22.40 12.34 15.06
N HIS A 255 22.15 11.41 16.01
CA HIS A 255 22.25 9.97 15.70
C HIS A 255 21.16 9.51 14.73
N VAL A 256 21.56 9.19 13.51
CA VAL A 256 20.68 8.94 12.36
C VAL A 256 19.71 7.77 12.60
N GLN A 257 20.21 6.65 13.12
CA GLN A 257 19.36 5.49 13.41
C GLN A 257 18.29 5.82 14.46
N SER A 258 18.65 6.60 15.51
CA SER A 258 17.68 7.02 16.53
C SER A 258 16.64 8.00 15.99
N GLN A 259 17.00 8.86 15.03
CA GLN A 259 16.05 9.72 14.33
C GLN A 259 15.05 8.87 13.56
N TYR A 260 15.49 7.81 12.86
CA TYR A 260 14.62 6.87 12.18
C TYR A 260 13.68 6.13 13.13
N GLU A 261 14.23 5.52 14.22
CA GLU A 261 13.42 4.78 15.20
C GLU A 261 12.37 5.68 15.87
N LEU A 262 12.76 6.89 16.24
CA LEU A 262 11.86 7.86 16.84
C LEU A 262 10.76 8.28 15.87
N GLY A 263 11.09 8.50 14.58
CA GLY A 263 10.15 8.77 13.52
C GLY A 263 9.14 7.63 13.36
N LYS A 264 9.62 6.39 13.38
CA LYS A 264 8.79 5.19 13.28
C LYS A 264 7.86 5.02 14.49
N HIS A 265 8.33 5.27 15.71
CA HIS A 265 7.47 5.25 16.90
C HIS A 265 6.31 6.26 16.80
N TYR A 266 6.56 7.48 16.30
CA TYR A 266 5.50 8.46 16.07
C TYR A 266 4.57 8.06 14.91
N LEU A 267 5.04 7.38 13.85
CA LEU A 267 4.18 6.86 12.77
C LEU A 267 3.22 5.79 13.28
N GLU A 268 3.73 4.84 14.07
CA GLU A 268 2.97 3.68 14.52
C GLU A 268 2.12 3.97 15.75
N GLY A 269 2.38 5.07 16.47
CA GLY A 269 1.74 5.36 17.75
C GLY A 269 2.11 4.36 18.86
N LYS A 270 3.25 3.67 18.72
CA LYS A 270 3.73 2.71 19.69
C LYS A 270 4.41 3.43 20.85
N ASN A 271 3.77 3.40 22.03
CA ASN A 271 4.26 3.96 23.29
C ASN A 271 4.48 5.48 23.31
N VAL A 272 4.11 6.15 22.25
CA VAL A 272 3.92 7.59 22.10
C VAL A 272 2.59 7.83 21.42
N LEU A 273 1.97 8.98 21.63
CA LEU A 273 0.80 9.34 20.83
C LEU A 273 1.23 9.43 19.36
N GLN A 274 0.44 8.82 18.47
CA GLN A 274 0.66 8.89 17.03
C GLN A 274 0.67 10.36 16.59
N ASP A 275 1.73 10.75 15.91
CA ASP A 275 1.94 12.13 15.47
C ASP A 275 2.73 12.11 14.15
N TYR A 276 2.00 12.21 13.05
CA TYR A 276 2.60 12.14 11.72
C TYR A 276 3.51 13.33 11.40
N GLU A 277 3.27 14.51 11.99
CA GLU A 277 4.13 15.69 11.78
C GLU A 277 5.49 15.48 12.47
N LYS A 278 5.49 15.04 13.72
CA LYS A 278 6.74 14.70 14.41
C LYS A 278 7.45 13.53 13.76
N ALA A 279 6.70 12.53 13.28
CA ALA A 279 7.28 11.40 12.56
C ALA A 279 8.04 11.87 11.33
N THR A 280 7.40 12.65 10.46
CA THR A 280 8.04 13.17 9.25
C THR A 280 9.17 14.14 9.54
N TYR A 281 9.11 14.90 10.62
CA TYR A 281 10.23 15.75 11.07
C TYR A 281 11.49 14.92 11.35
N TRP A 282 11.38 13.88 12.19
CA TRP A 282 12.53 13.03 12.55
C TRP A 282 13.05 12.21 11.37
N LEU A 283 12.13 11.68 10.55
CA LEU A 283 12.51 10.96 9.33
C LEU A 283 13.24 11.84 8.32
N ARG A 284 12.89 13.14 8.20
CA ARG A 284 13.61 14.08 7.33
C ARG A 284 15.04 14.31 7.80
N LEU A 285 15.26 14.50 9.11
CA LEU A 285 16.60 14.64 9.65
C LEU A 285 17.49 13.42 9.35
N ALA A 286 16.92 12.21 9.48
CA ALA A 286 17.65 11.00 9.09
C ALA A 286 17.87 10.91 7.56
N ALA A 287 16.92 11.35 6.77
CA ALA A 287 16.97 11.34 5.31
C ALA A 287 18.03 12.31 4.74
N GLU A 288 18.30 13.43 5.42
CA GLU A 288 19.39 14.36 5.09
C GLU A 288 20.76 13.66 5.09
N ASN A 289 20.93 12.65 5.94
CA ASN A 289 22.08 11.77 5.99
C ASN A 289 21.96 10.54 5.04
N LYS A 290 21.06 10.60 4.05
CA LYS A 290 20.82 9.54 3.07
C LYS A 290 20.42 8.18 3.70
N HIS A 291 19.77 8.20 4.86
CA HIS A 291 19.28 6.98 5.50
C HIS A 291 18.15 6.38 4.69
N ALA A 292 18.41 5.26 4.03
CA ALA A 292 17.53 4.67 3.02
C ALA A 292 16.13 4.31 3.54
N LEU A 293 16.05 3.73 4.75
CA LEU A 293 14.77 3.40 5.38
C LEU A 293 13.95 4.66 5.69
N SER A 294 14.58 5.75 6.14
CA SER A 294 13.87 7.01 6.39
C SER A 294 13.32 7.63 5.11
N LEU A 295 14.09 7.58 4.02
CA LEU A 295 13.65 8.00 2.69
C LEU A 295 12.46 7.17 2.20
N TYR A 296 12.49 5.86 2.42
CA TYR A 296 11.39 4.95 2.09
C TYR A 296 10.11 5.28 2.88
N GLU A 297 10.22 5.46 4.20
CA GLU A 297 9.06 5.82 5.06
C GLU A 297 8.49 7.20 4.69
N LEU A 298 9.33 8.19 4.34
CA LEU A 298 8.87 9.49 3.82
C LEU A 298 8.12 9.33 2.49
N GLY A 299 8.57 8.41 1.64
CA GLY A 299 7.87 8.02 0.42
C GLY A 299 6.48 7.48 0.73
N LEU A 300 6.36 6.57 1.70
CA LEU A 300 5.07 6.02 2.15
C LEU A 300 4.17 7.11 2.77
N CYS A 301 4.73 8.00 3.58
CA CYS A 301 4.01 9.13 4.16
C CYS A 301 3.42 10.05 3.07
N SER A 302 4.22 10.39 2.05
CA SER A 302 3.77 11.22 0.92
C SER A 302 2.74 10.50 0.04
N TYR A 303 2.91 9.19 -0.17
CA TYR A 303 1.99 8.34 -0.93
C TYR A 303 0.61 8.25 -0.27
N ASN A 304 0.56 8.11 1.06
CA ASN A 304 -0.67 7.94 1.83
C ASN A 304 -1.26 9.26 2.35
N GLY A 305 -0.50 10.35 2.36
CA GLY A 305 -0.91 11.63 2.95
C GLY A 305 -0.78 11.68 4.47
N LEU A 306 0.25 11.04 5.04
CA LEU A 306 0.52 11.00 6.48
C LEU A 306 1.53 12.09 6.86
N GLY A 307 1.11 13.12 7.60
CA GLY A 307 1.95 14.27 7.95
C GLY A 307 2.32 15.17 6.77
N PHE A 308 1.82 14.85 5.59
CA PHE A 308 1.94 15.61 4.34
C PHE A 308 0.59 15.64 3.63
N THR A 309 0.41 16.59 2.72
CA THR A 309 -0.61 16.45 1.69
C THR A 309 -0.23 15.29 0.77
N LYS A 310 -1.19 14.41 0.47
CA LYS A 310 -0.99 13.28 -0.44
C LYS A 310 -0.43 13.74 -1.79
N SER A 311 0.74 13.22 -2.17
CA SER A 311 1.44 13.62 -3.40
C SER A 311 2.26 12.47 -3.96
N TYR A 312 1.82 11.95 -5.09
CA TYR A 312 2.58 10.91 -5.82
C TYR A 312 3.90 11.45 -6.39
N GLY A 313 3.97 12.76 -6.72
CA GLY A 313 5.20 13.41 -7.16
C GLY A 313 6.28 13.40 -6.08
N ASN A 314 5.95 13.87 -4.88
CA ASN A 314 6.88 13.86 -3.76
C ASN A 314 7.26 12.42 -3.38
N ALA A 315 6.29 11.50 -3.37
CA ALA A 315 6.55 10.08 -3.09
C ALA A 315 7.54 9.48 -4.10
N THR A 316 7.40 9.80 -5.40
CA THR A 316 8.33 9.40 -6.46
C THR A 316 9.76 9.81 -6.14
N GLU A 317 9.98 11.07 -5.74
CA GLU A 317 11.33 11.56 -5.42
C GLU A 317 11.91 10.85 -4.18
N TRP A 318 11.13 10.69 -3.13
CA TRP A 318 11.58 9.99 -1.92
C TRP A 318 11.96 8.52 -2.21
N PHE A 319 11.13 7.77 -2.97
CA PHE A 319 11.46 6.39 -3.33
C PHE A 319 12.69 6.30 -4.24
N ARG A 320 12.88 7.22 -5.18
CA ARG A 320 14.10 7.28 -6.01
C ARG A 320 15.36 7.51 -5.16
N LEU A 321 15.29 8.45 -4.21
CA LEU A 321 16.39 8.70 -3.28
C LEU A 321 16.68 7.49 -2.40
N ALA A 322 15.64 6.79 -1.90
CA ALA A 322 15.80 5.57 -1.13
C ALA A 322 16.51 4.49 -1.93
N ILE A 323 16.07 4.23 -3.15
CA ILE A 323 16.68 3.23 -4.07
C ILE A 323 18.14 3.57 -4.36
N THR A 324 18.45 4.84 -4.62
CA THR A 324 19.85 5.26 -4.87
C THR A 324 20.72 5.10 -3.63
N SER A 325 20.19 5.38 -2.44
CA SER A 325 20.91 5.20 -1.18
C SER A 325 21.20 3.73 -0.89
N TRP A 326 20.26 2.82 -1.15
CA TRP A 326 20.51 1.37 -1.03
C TRP A 326 21.56 0.86 -2.03
N LYS A 327 21.48 1.28 -3.30
CA LYS A 327 22.48 0.86 -4.32
C LYS A 327 23.89 1.36 -4.05
N GLY A 328 24.05 2.44 -3.30
CA GLY A 328 25.34 2.96 -2.86
C GLY A 328 25.97 2.18 -1.71
N ASN A 329 25.20 1.39 -0.99
CA ASN A 329 25.64 0.56 0.14
C ASN A 329 25.75 -0.90 -0.29
N THR A 330 26.73 -1.62 0.18
CA THR A 330 27.02 -3.04 -0.19
C THR A 330 25.94 -4.04 0.26
N VAL A 331 24.91 -3.61 1.00
CA VAL A 331 23.76 -4.43 1.39
C VAL A 331 22.67 -4.30 0.31
N SER A 332 22.78 -5.09 -0.74
CA SER A 332 22.04 -4.90 -1.99
C SER A 332 20.69 -5.61 -2.12
N ASP A 333 20.24 -6.38 -1.13
CA ASP A 333 19.04 -7.24 -1.28
C ASP A 333 18.09 -7.15 -0.08
N SER A 334 17.66 -5.93 0.27
CA SER A 334 16.65 -5.77 1.31
C SER A 334 15.23 -5.83 0.74
N ARG A 335 14.31 -6.41 1.50
CA ARG A 335 12.89 -6.49 1.15
C ARG A 335 12.29 -5.09 0.94
N GLU A 336 12.74 -4.11 1.72
CA GLU A 336 12.31 -2.72 1.64
C GLU A 336 12.72 -2.06 0.32
N LEU A 337 13.88 -2.41 -0.25
CA LEU A 337 14.30 -1.96 -1.57
C LEU A 337 13.32 -2.42 -2.66
N HIS A 338 12.89 -3.68 -2.60
CA HIS A 338 11.90 -4.23 -3.54
C HIS A 338 10.54 -3.54 -3.39
N TYR A 339 10.10 -3.26 -2.14
CA TYR A 339 8.89 -2.46 -1.92
C TYR A 339 9.04 -1.01 -2.39
N ALA A 340 10.23 -0.40 -2.28
CA ALA A 340 10.46 0.94 -2.81
C ALA A 340 10.28 0.97 -4.34
N TYR A 341 10.77 -0.04 -5.05
CA TYR A 341 10.50 -0.18 -6.49
C TYR A 341 9.01 -0.38 -6.78
N TYR A 342 8.33 -1.23 -6.02
CA TYR A 342 6.89 -1.44 -6.16
C TYR A 342 6.10 -0.14 -6.02
N TYR A 343 6.33 0.62 -4.92
CA TYR A 343 5.62 1.88 -4.71
C TYR A 343 6.01 2.96 -5.73
N LEU A 344 7.25 2.99 -6.18
CA LEU A 344 7.68 3.86 -7.27
C LEU A 344 6.92 3.56 -8.56
N GLY A 345 6.78 2.28 -8.92
CA GLY A 345 5.99 1.83 -10.06
C GLY A 345 4.52 2.24 -9.92
N ARG A 346 3.94 2.11 -8.72
CA ARG A 346 2.58 2.57 -8.42
C ARG A 346 2.43 4.08 -8.60
N CYS A 347 3.39 4.88 -8.10
CA CYS A 347 3.39 6.33 -8.32
C CYS A 347 3.40 6.69 -9.81
N TYR A 348 4.22 6.00 -10.61
CA TYR A 348 4.29 6.26 -12.05
C TYR A 348 2.97 5.95 -12.79
N LEU A 349 2.21 4.95 -12.36
CA LEU A 349 0.90 4.66 -12.96
C LEU A 349 -0.12 5.79 -12.75
N GLU A 350 -0.03 6.52 -11.63
CA GLU A 350 -0.96 7.61 -11.32
C GLU A 350 -0.80 8.85 -12.25
N TYR A 351 0.32 8.96 -12.94
CA TYR A 351 0.54 10.03 -13.93
C TYR A 351 -0.22 9.82 -15.24
N ASN A 352 -0.80 8.64 -15.48
CA ASN A 352 -1.59 8.28 -16.66
C ASN A 352 -0.98 8.70 -18.01
N ASN A 353 0.33 8.52 -18.17
CA ASN A 353 1.13 8.90 -19.33
C ASN A 353 1.92 7.68 -19.82
N SER A 354 2.03 7.50 -21.14
CA SER A 354 2.72 6.36 -21.75
C SER A 354 4.19 6.21 -21.33
N GLN A 355 4.92 7.32 -21.19
CA GLN A 355 6.31 7.32 -20.75
C GLN A 355 6.42 6.85 -19.29
N PHE A 356 5.57 7.36 -18.40
CA PHE A 356 5.56 6.94 -16.99
C PHE A 356 5.09 5.49 -16.84
N SER A 357 4.20 5.00 -17.71
CA SER A 357 3.82 3.58 -17.73
C SER A 357 5.00 2.66 -18.05
N GLN A 358 5.94 3.10 -18.91
CA GLN A 358 7.17 2.36 -19.20
C GLN A 358 8.07 2.29 -17.95
N TYR A 359 8.26 3.41 -17.25
CA TYR A 359 9.02 3.41 -16.00
C TYR A 359 8.34 2.55 -14.93
N ALA A 360 7.01 2.57 -14.84
CA ALA A 360 6.26 1.73 -13.92
C ALA A 360 6.52 0.24 -14.16
N SER A 361 6.44 -0.21 -15.42
CA SER A 361 6.68 -1.61 -15.77
C SER A 361 8.11 -2.08 -15.43
N LEU A 362 9.12 -1.22 -15.66
CA LEU A 362 10.51 -1.48 -15.25
C LEU A 362 10.63 -1.58 -13.72
N CYS A 363 10.00 -0.67 -12.99
CA CYS A 363 10.02 -0.70 -11.52
C CYS A 363 9.39 -1.99 -10.98
N PHE A 364 8.28 -2.48 -11.56
CA PHE A 364 7.68 -3.75 -11.14
C PHE A 364 8.56 -4.95 -11.46
N GLN A 365 9.35 -4.91 -12.53
CA GLN A 365 10.37 -5.95 -12.83
C GLN A 365 11.49 -5.94 -11.78
N GLU A 366 12.02 -4.77 -11.44
CA GLU A 366 13.06 -4.58 -10.42
C GLU A 366 12.58 -4.93 -8.99
N ALA A 367 11.27 -4.82 -8.74
CA ALA A 367 10.67 -5.22 -7.47
C ALA A 367 10.67 -6.75 -7.22
N GLY A 368 11.08 -7.55 -8.22
CA GLY A 368 11.31 -8.97 -8.08
C GLY A 368 10.07 -9.80 -7.73
N ASP A 369 10.18 -10.67 -6.74
CA ASP A 369 9.14 -11.65 -6.39
C ASP A 369 8.07 -11.12 -5.41
N ILE A 370 7.95 -9.80 -5.25
CA ILE A 370 6.85 -9.22 -4.48
C ILE A 370 5.52 -9.47 -5.20
N GLU A 371 4.59 -10.13 -4.53
CA GLU A 371 3.30 -10.55 -5.12
C GLU A 371 2.54 -9.37 -5.73
N GLU A 372 2.51 -8.22 -5.03
CA GLU A 372 1.88 -7.01 -5.51
C GLU A 372 2.55 -6.49 -6.80
N ALA A 373 3.87 -6.52 -6.86
CA ALA A 373 4.61 -6.08 -8.04
C ALA A 373 4.38 -7.02 -9.23
N LEU A 374 4.39 -8.32 -9.00
CA LEU A 374 4.09 -9.33 -10.03
C LEU A 374 2.66 -9.17 -10.57
N TYR A 375 1.70 -8.89 -9.69
CA TYR A 375 0.33 -8.61 -10.10
C TYR A 375 0.24 -7.36 -11.01
N TYR A 376 0.87 -6.25 -10.61
CA TYR A 376 0.89 -5.03 -11.44
C TYR A 376 1.69 -5.19 -12.72
N LEU A 377 2.75 -5.98 -12.72
CA LEU A 377 3.46 -6.36 -13.94
C LEU A 377 2.57 -7.20 -14.87
N GLY A 378 1.78 -8.10 -14.30
CA GLY A 378 0.73 -8.84 -15.02
C GLY A 378 -0.28 -7.90 -15.67
N LEU A 379 -0.75 -6.86 -14.97
CA LEU A 379 -1.62 -5.83 -15.53
C LEU A 379 -0.94 -5.02 -16.64
N CYS A 380 0.37 -4.72 -16.50
CA CYS A 380 1.13 -4.06 -17.56
C CYS A 380 1.14 -4.89 -18.85
N TYR A 381 1.39 -6.19 -18.76
CA TYR A 381 1.32 -7.09 -19.91
C TYR A 381 -0.10 -7.28 -20.46
N TYR A 382 -1.11 -7.32 -19.59
CA TYR A 382 -2.52 -7.49 -19.97
C TYR A 382 -3.06 -6.28 -20.73
N ASN A 383 -2.76 -5.06 -20.27
CA ASN A 383 -3.23 -3.81 -20.85
C ASN A 383 -2.27 -3.20 -21.89
N GLY A 384 -1.00 -3.64 -21.92
CA GLY A 384 0.04 -3.02 -22.73
C GLY A 384 0.55 -1.70 -22.12
N TRP A 385 0.54 -1.56 -20.79
CA TRP A 385 1.02 -0.36 -20.10
C TRP A 385 2.55 -0.31 -20.07
N GLY A 386 3.13 0.55 -20.91
CA GLY A 386 4.57 0.78 -21.00
C GLY A 386 5.39 -0.36 -21.58
N ILE A 387 4.79 -1.50 -21.84
CA ILE A 387 5.38 -2.69 -22.47
C ILE A 387 4.37 -3.27 -23.48
N PRO A 388 4.82 -3.96 -24.54
CA PRO A 388 3.91 -4.59 -25.47
C PRO A 388 2.98 -5.58 -24.77
N LYS A 389 1.67 -5.51 -25.14
CA LYS A 389 0.68 -6.46 -24.62
C LYS A 389 1.14 -7.91 -24.88
N ASN A 390 1.04 -8.73 -23.82
CA ASN A 390 1.39 -10.15 -23.90
C ASN A 390 0.52 -10.96 -22.93
N ASP A 391 -0.58 -11.47 -23.45
CA ASP A 391 -1.56 -12.22 -22.66
C ASP A 391 -0.95 -13.49 -22.02
N LYS A 392 0.04 -14.14 -22.66
CA LYS A 392 0.70 -15.33 -22.12
C LYS A 392 1.50 -14.99 -20.85
N LYS A 393 2.33 -13.93 -20.92
CA LYS A 393 3.10 -13.48 -19.74
C LYS A 393 2.19 -12.98 -18.63
N ALA A 394 1.12 -12.27 -18.99
CA ALA A 394 0.12 -11.80 -18.01
C ALA A 394 -0.51 -12.98 -17.27
N PHE A 395 -0.95 -14.01 -18.02
CA PHE A 395 -1.52 -15.22 -17.45
C PHE A 395 -0.56 -15.94 -16.49
N GLU A 396 0.71 -16.16 -16.93
CA GLU A 396 1.75 -16.79 -16.11
C GLU A 396 1.99 -16.04 -14.78
N LEU A 397 2.05 -14.70 -14.84
CA LEU A 397 2.21 -13.85 -13.66
C LEU A 397 1.00 -13.91 -12.73
N PHE A 398 -0.22 -13.79 -13.25
CA PHE A 398 -1.43 -13.91 -12.43
C PHE A 398 -1.54 -15.30 -11.80
N GLN A 399 -1.19 -16.35 -12.53
CA GLN A 399 -1.19 -17.72 -12.01
C GLN A 399 -0.15 -17.89 -10.89
N LYS A 400 1.04 -17.29 -11.03
CA LYS A 400 2.10 -17.31 -10.00
C LYS A 400 1.64 -16.65 -8.70
N VAL A 401 0.89 -15.54 -8.81
CA VAL A 401 0.42 -14.73 -7.65
C VAL A 401 -0.85 -15.31 -7.03
N SER A 402 -1.63 -16.09 -7.77
CA SER A 402 -2.91 -16.65 -7.29
C SER A 402 -2.69 -17.79 -6.28
N GLY A 403 -2.25 -17.43 -5.07
CA GLY A 403 -2.07 -18.31 -3.91
C GLY A 403 -3.39 -18.62 -3.18
N PRO A 404 -3.32 -19.26 -2.01
CA PRO A 404 -4.50 -19.65 -1.27
C PRO A 404 -5.19 -18.51 -0.50
N PHE A 405 -4.51 -17.40 -0.21
CA PHE A 405 -5.03 -16.31 0.63
C PHE A 405 -4.45 -14.95 0.23
N GLY A 406 -5.25 -13.88 0.42
CA GLY A 406 -4.87 -12.48 0.28
C GLY A 406 -5.56 -11.74 -0.87
N GLN A 407 -5.79 -10.43 -0.68
CA GLN A 407 -6.52 -9.60 -1.67
C GLN A 407 -5.89 -9.59 -3.07
N ILE A 408 -4.56 -9.59 -3.15
CA ILE A 408 -3.86 -9.61 -4.43
C ILE A 408 -4.04 -10.96 -5.12
N SER A 409 -3.95 -12.06 -4.36
CA SER A 409 -4.21 -13.41 -4.84
C SER A 409 -5.63 -13.57 -5.41
N GLU A 410 -6.64 -12.98 -4.77
CA GLU A 410 -8.01 -13.01 -5.24
C GLU A 410 -8.19 -12.24 -6.56
N LYS A 411 -7.61 -11.04 -6.66
CA LYS A 411 -7.60 -10.26 -7.91
C LYS A 411 -6.89 -11.01 -9.03
N ALA A 412 -5.74 -11.62 -8.76
CA ALA A 412 -5.02 -12.43 -9.73
C ALA A 412 -5.84 -13.66 -10.16
N SER A 413 -6.50 -14.34 -9.22
CA SER A 413 -7.38 -15.48 -9.49
C SER A 413 -8.56 -15.11 -10.39
N TYR A 414 -9.11 -13.91 -10.25
CA TYR A 414 -10.13 -13.39 -11.15
C TYR A 414 -9.61 -13.27 -12.59
N PHE A 415 -8.41 -12.70 -12.79
CA PHE A 415 -7.83 -12.62 -14.14
C PHE A 415 -7.56 -13.99 -14.74
N VAL A 416 -7.04 -14.95 -13.97
CA VAL A 416 -6.86 -16.34 -14.42
C VAL A 416 -8.21 -16.94 -14.83
N ALA A 417 -9.27 -16.72 -14.05
CA ALA A 417 -10.62 -17.16 -14.37
C ALA A 417 -11.13 -16.58 -15.70
N MET A 418 -10.84 -15.30 -15.94
CA MET A 418 -11.27 -14.62 -17.20
C MET A 418 -10.52 -15.15 -18.43
N TYR A 419 -9.26 -15.57 -18.29
CA TYR A 419 -8.54 -16.25 -19.36
C TYR A 419 -9.21 -17.58 -19.75
N TYR A 420 -9.61 -18.40 -18.78
CA TYR A 420 -10.38 -19.62 -19.03
C TYR A 420 -11.79 -19.33 -19.55
N TYR A 421 -12.46 -18.27 -19.05
CA TYR A 421 -13.80 -17.90 -19.49
C TYR A 421 -13.84 -17.49 -20.96
N ASN A 422 -12.84 -16.71 -21.40
CA ASN A 422 -12.76 -16.18 -22.77
C ASN A 422 -12.03 -17.12 -23.75
N GLY A 423 -11.23 -18.06 -23.25
CA GLY A 423 -10.40 -18.94 -24.08
C GLY A 423 -9.19 -18.21 -24.69
N ILE A 424 -8.58 -17.29 -23.94
CA ILE A 424 -7.37 -16.55 -24.34
C ILE A 424 -6.18 -17.23 -23.69
N VAL A 425 -5.11 -17.56 -24.45
CA VAL A 425 -3.90 -18.29 -24.00
C VAL A 425 -4.17 -19.76 -23.66
N VAL A 426 -5.30 -20.07 -23.06
CA VAL A 426 -5.75 -21.41 -22.67
C VAL A 426 -7.05 -21.75 -23.42
N GLU A 427 -7.36 -23.02 -23.57
CA GLU A 427 -8.64 -23.44 -24.12
C GLU A 427 -9.80 -22.94 -23.23
N LYS A 428 -10.91 -22.58 -23.87
CA LYS A 428 -12.10 -22.09 -23.18
C LYS A 428 -12.69 -23.17 -22.28
N ASP A 429 -12.65 -22.93 -20.98
CA ASP A 429 -13.19 -23.84 -19.96
C ASP A 429 -13.96 -23.07 -18.88
N TYR A 430 -15.27 -23.05 -18.99
CA TYR A 430 -16.14 -22.42 -18.00
C TYR A 430 -16.11 -23.10 -16.61
N LYS A 431 -15.87 -24.44 -16.56
CA LYS A 431 -15.78 -25.14 -15.29
C LYS A 431 -14.52 -24.75 -14.53
N GLU A 432 -13.40 -24.68 -15.25
CA GLU A 432 -12.14 -24.22 -14.65
C GLU A 432 -12.22 -22.76 -14.25
N SER A 433 -12.82 -21.90 -15.10
CA SER A 433 -13.10 -20.49 -14.75
C SER A 433 -13.87 -20.36 -13.43
N VAL A 434 -14.94 -21.12 -13.26
CA VAL A 434 -15.74 -21.10 -12.00
C VAL A 434 -14.92 -21.52 -10.79
N LYS A 435 -13.99 -22.49 -10.92
CA LYS A 435 -13.11 -22.87 -9.81
C LYS A 435 -12.20 -21.70 -9.38
N TRP A 436 -11.64 -20.97 -10.34
CA TRP A 436 -10.81 -19.80 -10.08
C TRP A 436 -11.62 -18.63 -9.54
N LEU A 437 -12.84 -18.37 -10.04
CA LEU A 437 -13.74 -17.36 -9.47
C LEU A 437 -14.11 -17.66 -8.00
N LYS A 438 -14.26 -18.93 -7.65
CA LYS A 438 -14.53 -19.34 -6.25
C LYS A 438 -13.32 -19.14 -5.32
N LYS A 439 -12.09 -19.11 -5.85
CA LYS A 439 -10.88 -18.73 -5.08
C LYS A 439 -10.85 -17.22 -4.79
N ALA A 440 -11.39 -16.40 -5.67
CA ALA A 440 -11.49 -14.95 -5.54
C ALA A 440 -12.79 -14.54 -4.78
N TYR A 441 -13.06 -15.17 -3.65
CA TYR A 441 -14.35 -15.16 -2.96
C TYR A 441 -14.77 -13.82 -2.33
N ASP A 442 -13.83 -12.87 -2.18
CA ASP A 442 -14.04 -11.56 -1.57
C ASP A 442 -13.79 -10.40 -2.55
N PHE A 443 -13.52 -10.74 -3.83
CA PHE A 443 -13.31 -9.76 -4.88
C PHE A 443 -14.61 -9.53 -5.65
N ASP A 444 -15.10 -8.30 -5.67
CA ASP A 444 -16.42 -7.92 -6.17
C ASP A 444 -16.67 -8.31 -7.61
N GLU A 445 -15.69 -8.07 -8.49
CA GLU A 445 -15.80 -8.43 -9.90
C GLU A 445 -15.88 -9.96 -10.10
N ALA A 446 -15.17 -10.72 -9.25
CA ALA A 446 -15.24 -12.19 -9.29
C ALA A 446 -16.60 -12.70 -8.79
N LEU A 447 -17.13 -12.11 -7.73
CA LEU A 447 -18.48 -12.42 -7.24
C LEU A 447 -19.54 -12.10 -8.29
N PHE A 448 -19.44 -10.94 -8.93
CA PHE A 448 -20.34 -10.57 -10.02
C PHE A 448 -20.25 -11.56 -11.19
N GLN A 449 -19.03 -11.89 -11.64
CA GLN A 449 -18.84 -12.84 -12.74
C GLN A 449 -19.31 -14.26 -12.37
N LEU A 450 -19.15 -14.69 -11.11
CA LEU A 450 -19.67 -15.96 -10.63
C LEU A 450 -21.20 -15.95 -10.63
N GLY A 451 -21.82 -14.85 -10.23
CA GLY A 451 -23.26 -14.63 -10.37
C GLY A 451 -23.72 -14.74 -11.83
N MET A 452 -22.96 -14.16 -12.77
CA MET A 452 -23.22 -14.30 -14.21
C MET A 452 -23.08 -15.74 -14.70
N CYS A 453 -22.10 -16.51 -14.18
CA CYS A 453 -21.95 -17.92 -14.52
C CYS A 453 -23.21 -18.73 -14.13
N TYR A 454 -23.75 -18.53 -12.93
CA TYR A 454 -24.99 -19.16 -12.51
C TYR A 454 -26.22 -18.65 -13.28
N TYR A 455 -26.26 -17.35 -13.60
CA TYR A 455 -27.35 -16.76 -14.38
C TYR A 455 -27.45 -17.33 -15.80
N LEU A 456 -26.30 -17.57 -16.44
CA LEU A 456 -26.19 -18.06 -17.83
C LEU A 456 -26.08 -19.60 -17.91
N GLY A 457 -25.64 -20.27 -16.83
CA GLY A 457 -25.33 -21.71 -16.83
C GLY A 457 -23.93 -22.02 -17.38
N HIS A 458 -22.99 -21.10 -17.24
CA HIS A 458 -21.61 -21.26 -17.74
C HIS A 458 -20.74 -21.99 -16.72
N GLY A 459 -20.43 -23.27 -16.98
CA GLY A 459 -19.58 -24.10 -16.12
C GLY A 459 -20.27 -24.61 -14.82
N VAL A 460 -21.48 -24.18 -14.59
CA VAL A 460 -22.37 -24.58 -13.49
C VAL A 460 -23.78 -24.77 -14.01
N GLU A 461 -24.62 -25.48 -13.27
CA GLU A 461 -26.05 -25.55 -13.56
C GLU A 461 -26.69 -24.17 -13.44
N LYS A 462 -27.56 -23.81 -14.38
CA LYS A 462 -28.25 -22.51 -14.39
C LYS A 462 -29.16 -22.42 -13.18
N GLY A 463 -28.95 -21.38 -12.33
CA GLY A 463 -29.72 -21.18 -11.11
C GLY A 463 -29.85 -19.70 -10.76
N TYR A 464 -31.07 -19.18 -10.82
CA TYR A 464 -31.31 -17.75 -10.54
C TYR A 464 -31.17 -17.39 -9.06
N ASP A 465 -31.56 -18.29 -8.14
CA ASP A 465 -31.41 -18.06 -6.71
C ASP A 465 -29.91 -18.07 -6.29
N GLU A 466 -29.11 -18.99 -6.88
CA GLU A 466 -27.65 -18.99 -6.66
C GLU A 466 -26.99 -17.73 -7.29
N ALA A 467 -27.42 -17.34 -8.50
CA ALA A 467 -26.95 -16.10 -9.12
C ALA A 467 -27.23 -14.88 -8.23
N LEU A 468 -28.46 -14.80 -7.70
CA LEU A 468 -28.90 -13.74 -6.78
C LEU A 468 -28.03 -13.65 -5.52
N LYS A 469 -27.66 -14.79 -4.95
CA LYS A 469 -26.78 -14.88 -3.77
C LYS A 469 -25.41 -14.21 -4.03
N TYR A 470 -24.78 -14.48 -5.18
CA TYR A 470 -23.49 -13.91 -5.53
C TYR A 470 -23.61 -12.43 -5.94
N PHE A 471 -24.64 -12.08 -6.70
CA PHE A 471 -24.90 -10.67 -7.03
C PHE A 471 -25.15 -9.83 -5.77
N LYS A 472 -25.89 -10.34 -4.78
CA LYS A 472 -26.09 -9.63 -3.50
C LYS A 472 -24.80 -9.42 -2.73
N LYS A 473 -23.91 -10.41 -2.72
CA LYS A 473 -22.60 -10.24 -2.08
C LYS A 473 -21.82 -9.09 -2.72
N ALA A 474 -21.68 -9.09 -4.05
CA ALA A 474 -21.01 -8.02 -4.78
C ALA A 474 -21.74 -6.66 -4.65
N ALA A 475 -23.07 -6.65 -4.64
CA ALA A 475 -23.87 -5.43 -4.49
C ALA A 475 -23.72 -4.76 -3.12
N ASN A 476 -23.53 -5.55 -2.06
CA ASN A 476 -23.35 -5.04 -0.70
C ASN A 476 -22.02 -4.29 -0.50
N THR A 477 -20.99 -4.59 -1.31
CA THR A 477 -19.70 -3.90 -1.31
C THR A 477 -19.71 -2.65 -2.20
N GLY A 478 -20.81 -2.41 -2.93
CA GLY A 478 -20.95 -1.23 -3.78
C GLY A 478 -20.81 -1.49 -5.28
N HIS A 479 -20.66 -2.74 -5.73
CA HIS A 479 -20.54 -3.06 -7.14
C HIS A 479 -21.81 -2.71 -7.93
N VAL A 480 -21.78 -1.62 -8.71
CA VAL A 480 -22.95 -1.02 -9.36
C VAL A 480 -23.68 -1.97 -10.32
N ALA A 481 -22.92 -2.71 -11.14
CA ALA A 481 -23.53 -3.66 -12.08
C ALA A 481 -24.22 -4.83 -11.34
N ALA A 482 -23.70 -5.25 -10.19
CA ALA A 482 -24.32 -6.27 -9.37
C ALA A 482 -25.62 -5.77 -8.73
N GLN A 483 -25.65 -4.51 -8.25
CA GLN A 483 -26.84 -3.89 -7.70
C GLN A 483 -27.98 -3.85 -8.74
N LYS A 484 -27.66 -3.44 -9.97
CA LYS A 484 -28.63 -3.48 -11.09
C LYS A 484 -29.14 -4.91 -11.34
N LYS A 485 -28.22 -5.91 -11.37
CA LYS A 485 -28.62 -7.31 -11.59
C LYS A 485 -29.46 -7.89 -10.44
N VAL A 486 -29.22 -7.46 -9.21
CA VAL A 486 -30.05 -7.86 -8.06
C VAL A 486 -31.49 -7.35 -8.24
N GLY A 487 -31.68 -6.07 -8.60
CA GLY A 487 -33.01 -5.49 -8.86
C GLY A 487 -33.73 -6.23 -10.00
N GLU A 488 -33.05 -6.37 -11.14
CA GLU A 488 -33.57 -7.07 -12.33
C GLU A 488 -34.00 -8.52 -11.99
N LEU A 489 -33.13 -9.25 -11.28
CA LEU A 489 -33.37 -10.66 -11.02
C LEU A 489 -34.46 -10.88 -9.98
N TYR A 490 -34.54 -10.04 -8.95
CA TYR A 490 -35.67 -10.05 -8.01
C TYR A 490 -36.98 -9.78 -8.69
N ARG A 491 -37.06 -8.82 -9.62
CA ARG A 491 -38.27 -8.52 -10.39
C ARG A 491 -38.66 -9.72 -11.27
N LYS A 492 -37.71 -10.29 -12.04
CA LYS A 492 -37.97 -11.48 -12.87
C LYS A 492 -38.47 -12.68 -12.08
N LEU A 493 -37.87 -12.95 -10.92
CA LEU A 493 -38.30 -14.03 -10.03
C LEU A 493 -39.66 -13.72 -9.43
N GLY A 494 -39.89 -12.47 -9.02
CA GLY A 494 -41.18 -12.04 -8.48
C GLY A 494 -42.32 -12.17 -9.49
N GLU A 495 -42.09 -11.76 -10.74
CA GLU A 495 -43.02 -11.89 -11.87
C GLU A 495 -43.31 -13.38 -12.15
N GLY A 496 -42.26 -14.19 -12.32
CA GLY A 496 -42.39 -15.61 -12.66
C GLY A 496 -43.11 -16.45 -11.59
N TYR A 497 -42.88 -16.14 -10.32
CA TYR A 497 -43.53 -16.83 -9.20
C TYR A 497 -44.75 -16.10 -8.66
N LYS A 498 -45.14 -14.94 -9.23
CA LYS A 498 -46.17 -14.02 -8.74
C LYS A 498 -45.94 -13.66 -7.25
N ASP A 499 -44.66 -13.42 -6.91
CA ASP A 499 -44.22 -13.18 -5.54
C ASP A 499 -43.98 -11.67 -5.31
N ARG A 500 -44.96 -11.09 -4.62
CA ARG A 500 -44.93 -9.63 -4.24
C ARG A 500 -43.69 -9.29 -3.44
N CYS A 501 -43.26 -10.11 -2.48
CA CYS A 501 -42.14 -9.80 -1.60
C CYS A 501 -40.82 -9.66 -2.40
N ARG A 502 -40.62 -10.49 -3.43
CA ARG A 502 -39.48 -10.39 -4.31
C ARG A 502 -39.47 -9.09 -5.12
N ILE A 503 -40.63 -8.64 -5.62
CA ILE A 503 -40.74 -7.38 -6.34
C ILE A 503 -40.48 -6.20 -5.40
N GLU A 504 -40.99 -6.25 -4.15
CA GLU A 504 -40.70 -5.23 -3.13
C GLU A 504 -39.20 -5.14 -2.81
N GLU A 505 -38.48 -6.24 -2.76
CA GLU A 505 -37.02 -6.24 -2.64
C GLU A 505 -36.34 -5.62 -3.87
N ALA A 506 -36.84 -5.88 -5.10
CA ALA A 506 -36.34 -5.20 -6.30
C ALA A 506 -36.49 -3.68 -6.20
N ILE A 507 -37.66 -3.20 -5.77
CA ILE A 507 -37.94 -1.78 -5.57
C ILE A 507 -36.97 -1.18 -4.55
N LYS A 508 -36.74 -1.88 -3.44
CA LYS A 508 -35.82 -1.46 -2.38
C LYS A 508 -34.39 -1.26 -2.87
N TRP A 509 -33.89 -2.22 -3.66
CA TRP A 509 -32.57 -2.13 -4.27
C TRP A 509 -32.46 -0.97 -5.27
N ASN A 510 -33.46 -0.82 -6.15
CA ASN A 510 -33.48 0.26 -7.13
C ASN A 510 -33.57 1.64 -6.46
N LYS A 511 -34.39 1.81 -5.40
CA LYS A 511 -34.46 3.06 -4.62
C LYS A 511 -33.13 3.39 -3.95
N LYS A 512 -32.46 2.41 -3.33
CA LYS A 512 -31.14 2.60 -2.73
C LYS A 512 -30.10 3.12 -3.76
N MET A 513 -30.15 2.58 -4.99
CA MET A 513 -29.26 3.03 -6.06
C MET A 513 -29.64 4.45 -6.57
N LEU A 514 -30.93 4.77 -6.61
CA LEU A 514 -31.42 6.10 -6.97
C LEU A 514 -30.89 7.15 -5.98
N GLU A 515 -30.88 6.85 -4.68
CA GLU A 515 -30.29 7.69 -3.63
C GLU A 515 -28.77 7.92 -3.83
N GLN A 516 -28.10 7.03 -4.53
CA GLN A 516 -26.69 7.15 -4.91
C GLN A 516 -26.48 7.96 -6.22
N GLY A 517 -27.56 8.52 -6.80
CA GLY A 517 -27.51 9.38 -7.96
C GLY A 517 -27.73 8.66 -9.32
N ASN A 518 -28.14 7.40 -9.33
CA ASN A 518 -28.42 6.64 -10.56
C ASN A 518 -29.87 6.93 -11.05
N THR A 519 -30.08 8.04 -11.73
CA THR A 519 -31.43 8.47 -12.22
C THR A 519 -32.06 7.56 -13.26
N ASP A 520 -31.26 6.75 -13.99
CA ASP A 520 -31.73 5.76 -14.98
C ASP A 520 -32.67 4.69 -14.38
N LEU A 521 -32.79 4.63 -13.06
CA LEU A 521 -33.60 3.63 -12.39
C LEU A 521 -35.04 4.05 -12.10
N LEU A 522 -35.41 5.29 -12.42
CA LEU A 522 -36.78 5.77 -12.24
C LEU A 522 -37.77 4.91 -13.04
N TRP A 523 -37.44 4.61 -14.30
CA TRP A 523 -38.25 3.71 -15.12
C TRP A 523 -38.32 2.29 -14.55
N GLU A 524 -37.19 1.73 -14.09
CA GLU A 524 -37.12 0.38 -13.51
C GLU A 524 -37.96 0.25 -12.23
N ILE A 525 -38.01 1.29 -11.41
CA ILE A 525 -38.87 1.31 -10.22
C ILE A 525 -40.33 1.32 -10.64
N GLY A 526 -40.70 2.15 -11.62
CA GLY A 526 -42.05 2.18 -12.18
C GLY A 526 -42.45 0.80 -12.73
N TYR A 527 -41.52 0.13 -13.45
CA TYR A 527 -41.76 -1.20 -14.03
C TYR A 527 -41.92 -2.30 -12.95
N CYS A 528 -41.28 -2.18 -11.82
CA CYS A 528 -41.52 -3.06 -10.68
C CYS A 528 -42.95 -2.89 -10.14
N TYR A 529 -43.44 -1.67 -9.99
CA TYR A 529 -44.79 -1.39 -9.55
C TYR A 529 -45.84 -1.84 -10.58
N GLU A 530 -45.62 -1.60 -11.90
CA GLU A 530 -46.44 -2.13 -12.98
C GLU A 530 -46.50 -3.65 -12.94
N THR A 531 -45.35 -4.33 -12.72
CA THR A 531 -45.30 -5.78 -12.56
C THR A 531 -46.17 -6.26 -11.38
N MET A 532 -46.18 -5.51 -10.27
CA MET A 532 -47.08 -5.80 -9.15
C MET A 532 -48.55 -5.66 -9.57
N GLY A 533 -48.91 -4.63 -10.30
CA GLY A 533 -50.24 -4.45 -10.88
C GLY A 533 -50.65 -5.66 -11.76
N ASN A 534 -49.76 -6.08 -12.65
CA ASN A 534 -49.98 -7.19 -13.58
C ASN A 534 -50.14 -8.56 -12.89
N ILE A 535 -49.61 -8.76 -11.68
CA ILE A 535 -49.78 -10.00 -10.90
C ILE A 535 -50.97 -9.94 -9.95
N GLY A 536 -51.79 -8.88 -9.96
CA GLY A 536 -53.04 -8.77 -9.26
C GLY A 536 -53.13 -7.76 -8.11
N TYR A 537 -52.10 -6.88 -7.96
CA TYR A 537 -52.14 -5.77 -7.00
C TYR A 537 -52.43 -4.47 -7.74
N GLU A 538 -53.68 -4.36 -8.19
CA GLU A 538 -54.14 -3.32 -9.15
C GLU A 538 -53.86 -1.89 -8.66
N GLU A 539 -53.92 -1.64 -7.35
CA GLU A 539 -53.59 -0.34 -6.74
C GLU A 539 -52.16 0.12 -7.04
N LYS A 540 -51.26 -0.78 -7.45
CA LYS A 540 -49.84 -0.48 -7.70
C LYS A 540 -49.60 0.18 -9.08
N TYR A 541 -50.58 0.17 -9.96
CA TYR A 541 -50.46 0.95 -11.20
C TYR A 541 -50.36 2.46 -10.92
N GLU A 542 -51.00 2.98 -9.87
CA GLU A 542 -50.89 4.37 -9.46
C GLU A 542 -49.45 4.70 -9.04
N ASP A 543 -48.83 3.84 -8.23
CA ASP A 543 -47.42 3.98 -7.85
C ASP A 543 -46.53 3.97 -9.10
N ALA A 544 -46.78 3.08 -10.06
CA ALA A 544 -46.05 2.98 -11.33
C ALA A 544 -46.12 4.27 -12.14
N ILE A 545 -47.35 4.83 -12.27
CA ILE A 545 -47.56 6.08 -12.99
C ILE A 545 -46.74 7.22 -12.41
N GLU A 546 -46.68 7.34 -11.09
CA GLU A 546 -45.90 8.42 -10.44
C GLU A 546 -44.38 8.29 -10.73
N TRP A 547 -43.84 7.10 -10.74
CA TRP A 547 -42.42 6.87 -11.09
C TRP A 547 -42.14 7.08 -12.57
N TYR A 548 -43.05 6.66 -13.46
CA TYR A 548 -42.90 6.89 -14.89
C TYR A 548 -43.06 8.39 -15.26
N LYS A 549 -43.89 9.15 -14.55
CA LYS A 549 -43.95 10.61 -14.68
C LYS A 549 -42.59 11.25 -14.38
N GLN A 550 -41.94 10.82 -13.29
CA GLN A 550 -40.61 11.30 -12.96
C GLN A 550 -39.58 10.91 -14.03
N ALA A 551 -39.59 9.68 -14.54
CA ALA A 551 -38.71 9.25 -15.61
C ALA A 551 -38.91 10.06 -16.91
N LEU A 552 -40.17 10.32 -17.27
CA LEU A 552 -40.53 11.14 -18.42
C LEU A 552 -39.99 12.58 -18.29
N THR A 553 -40.04 13.18 -17.11
CA THR A 553 -39.47 14.52 -16.86
C THR A 553 -37.95 14.56 -16.99
N GLN A 554 -37.27 13.41 -16.86
CA GLN A 554 -35.82 13.27 -17.13
C GLN A 554 -35.52 12.97 -18.60
N GLY A 555 -36.56 12.90 -19.47
CA GLY A 555 -36.39 12.66 -20.90
C GLY A 555 -36.42 11.18 -21.34
N ASP A 556 -36.81 10.26 -20.44
CA ASP A 556 -36.93 8.84 -20.75
C ASP A 556 -38.16 8.57 -21.61
N ALA A 557 -37.94 8.27 -22.89
CA ALA A 557 -39.01 8.00 -23.87
C ALA A 557 -39.78 6.68 -23.60
N ASP A 558 -39.12 5.68 -23.01
CA ASP A 558 -39.75 4.39 -22.71
C ASP A 558 -40.83 4.55 -21.62
N ALA A 559 -40.65 5.54 -20.74
CA ALA A 559 -41.67 5.89 -19.74
C ALA A 559 -43.02 6.27 -20.34
N LEU A 560 -43.06 6.90 -21.50
CA LEU A 560 -44.30 7.27 -22.15
C LEU A 560 -45.15 6.06 -22.60
N LEU A 561 -44.49 5.02 -23.13
CA LEU A 561 -45.13 3.77 -23.50
C LEU A 561 -45.69 3.02 -22.28
N SER A 562 -44.87 3.00 -21.21
CA SER A 562 -45.25 2.36 -19.93
C SER A 562 -46.42 3.09 -19.26
N LEU A 563 -46.44 4.44 -19.30
CA LEU A 563 -47.56 5.22 -18.81
C LEU A 563 -48.85 4.89 -19.58
N LYS A 564 -48.76 4.74 -20.91
CA LYS A 564 -49.90 4.29 -21.70
C LYS A 564 -50.42 2.95 -21.21
N SER A 565 -49.55 1.97 -21.04
CA SER A 565 -49.91 0.63 -20.55
C SER A 565 -50.65 0.69 -19.21
N CYS A 566 -50.11 1.43 -18.23
CA CYS A 566 -50.71 1.59 -16.91
C CYS A 566 -52.07 2.29 -16.94
N TYR A 567 -52.22 3.39 -17.72
CA TYR A 567 -53.50 4.06 -17.86
C TYR A 567 -54.54 3.19 -18.55
N GLU A 568 -54.19 2.45 -19.61
CA GLU A 568 -55.07 1.49 -20.27
C GLU A 568 -55.55 0.40 -19.31
N ALA A 569 -54.66 -0.13 -18.47
CA ALA A 569 -55.02 -1.12 -17.46
C ALA A 569 -56.04 -0.54 -16.45
N ILE A 570 -55.77 0.62 -15.89
CA ILE A 570 -56.66 1.28 -14.91
C ILE A 570 -58.04 1.61 -15.53
N ILE A 571 -58.07 2.12 -16.78
CA ILE A 571 -59.31 2.45 -17.46
C ILE A 571 -60.12 1.18 -17.77
N ASN A 572 -59.46 0.10 -18.18
CA ASN A 572 -60.13 -1.18 -18.42
C ASN A 572 -60.75 -1.81 -17.16
N MET A 573 -60.26 -1.45 -15.96
CA MET A 573 -60.84 -1.78 -14.67
C MET A 573 -62.08 -0.95 -14.31
N GLY A 574 -62.44 0.05 -15.14
CA GLY A 574 -63.59 0.88 -14.94
C GLY A 574 -63.33 2.32 -14.48
N HIS A 575 -62.10 2.69 -14.24
CA HIS A 575 -61.69 4.04 -13.79
C HIS A 575 -61.58 5.03 -14.97
N THR A 576 -62.73 5.34 -15.57
CA THR A 576 -62.80 6.13 -16.80
C THR A 576 -62.45 7.61 -16.62
N GLU A 577 -62.56 8.11 -15.42
CA GLU A 577 -62.14 9.46 -15.04
C GLU A 577 -60.64 9.71 -15.27
N ARG A 578 -59.84 8.67 -15.30
CA ARG A 578 -58.40 8.77 -15.54
C ARG A 578 -58.06 9.13 -17.00
N CYS A 579 -58.99 9.00 -17.95
CA CYS A 579 -58.73 9.44 -19.32
C CYS A 579 -58.32 10.91 -19.41
N GLU A 580 -58.96 11.80 -18.64
CA GLU A 580 -58.65 13.25 -18.67
C GLU A 580 -57.26 13.52 -18.10
N GLU A 581 -56.87 12.85 -17.03
CA GLU A 581 -55.54 12.95 -16.47
C GLU A 581 -54.48 12.48 -17.46
N ALA A 582 -54.67 11.32 -18.11
CA ALA A 582 -53.80 10.79 -19.11
C ALA A 582 -53.64 11.74 -20.32
N ILE A 583 -54.77 12.33 -20.81
CA ILE A 583 -54.74 13.31 -21.87
C ILE A 583 -53.89 14.52 -21.50
N ASN A 584 -54.04 15.04 -20.31
CA ASN A 584 -53.29 16.21 -19.84
C ASN A 584 -51.77 15.88 -19.76
N LEU A 585 -51.42 14.71 -19.29
CA LEU A 585 -50.00 14.22 -19.23
C LEU A 585 -49.41 14.06 -20.65
N TYR A 586 -50.17 13.45 -21.57
CA TYR A 586 -49.69 13.28 -22.96
C TYR A 586 -49.57 14.60 -23.72
N LYS A 587 -50.38 15.63 -23.37
CA LYS A 587 -50.18 17.00 -23.89
C LYS A 587 -48.86 17.56 -23.40
N GLN A 588 -48.56 17.42 -22.10
CA GLN A 588 -47.27 17.84 -21.58
C GLN A 588 -46.08 17.10 -22.22
N ALA A 589 -46.20 15.79 -22.43
CA ALA A 589 -45.20 15.02 -23.16
C ALA A 589 -45.02 15.50 -24.59
N TRP A 590 -46.11 15.83 -25.29
CA TRP A 590 -46.06 16.45 -26.63
C TRP A 590 -45.27 17.78 -26.58
N ASP A 591 -45.54 18.65 -25.61
CA ASP A 591 -44.85 19.93 -25.45
C ASP A 591 -43.34 19.74 -25.15
N GLN A 592 -42.96 18.60 -24.62
CA GLN A 592 -41.55 18.17 -24.42
C GLN A 592 -40.92 17.56 -25.67
N GLY A 593 -41.70 17.37 -26.76
CA GLY A 593 -41.22 16.86 -28.04
C GLY A 593 -41.52 15.38 -28.34
N PHE A 594 -42.22 14.65 -27.47
CA PHE A 594 -42.59 13.25 -27.67
C PHE A 594 -43.78 13.14 -28.61
N THR A 595 -43.54 12.92 -29.90
CA THR A 595 -44.56 12.91 -30.97
C THR A 595 -45.59 11.81 -30.83
N GLU A 596 -45.23 10.66 -30.29
CA GLU A 596 -46.09 9.50 -30.01
C GLU A 596 -47.24 9.84 -29.06
N ALA A 597 -47.05 10.82 -28.17
CA ALA A 597 -48.06 11.28 -27.23
C ALA A 597 -49.37 11.72 -27.92
N LEU A 598 -49.27 12.26 -29.16
CA LEU A 598 -50.44 12.66 -29.94
C LEU A 598 -51.40 11.49 -30.20
N ARG A 599 -50.86 10.33 -30.54
CA ARG A 599 -51.65 9.11 -30.78
C ARG A 599 -52.29 8.61 -29.47
N TYR A 600 -51.58 8.69 -28.35
CA TYR A 600 -52.10 8.26 -27.03
C TYR A 600 -53.23 9.16 -26.57
N ILE A 601 -53.21 10.45 -26.88
CA ILE A 601 -54.36 11.36 -26.68
C ILE A 601 -55.54 10.89 -27.47
N GLY A 602 -55.35 10.54 -28.77
CA GLY A 602 -56.38 10.00 -29.64
C GLY A 602 -56.99 8.71 -29.07
N ASN A 603 -56.14 7.80 -28.56
CA ASN A 603 -56.60 6.54 -27.92
C ASN A 603 -57.51 6.83 -26.71
N CYS A 604 -57.16 7.78 -25.86
CA CYS A 604 -57.96 8.14 -24.68
C CYS A 604 -59.35 8.64 -25.12
N TYR A 605 -59.44 9.51 -26.12
CA TYR A 605 -60.71 9.98 -26.64
C TYR A 605 -61.54 8.88 -27.31
N GLU A 606 -60.89 7.90 -28.00
CA GLU A 606 -61.58 6.75 -28.56
C GLU A 606 -62.14 5.84 -27.45
N ILE A 607 -61.43 5.67 -26.34
CA ILE A 607 -61.93 4.91 -25.17
C ILE A 607 -63.15 5.64 -24.58
N MET A 608 -63.08 6.96 -24.35
CA MET A 608 -64.20 7.76 -23.83
C MET A 608 -65.42 7.63 -24.76
N PHE A 609 -65.25 7.57 -26.07
CA PHE A 609 -66.33 7.32 -27.04
C PHE A 609 -66.95 5.91 -26.82
N LYS A 610 -66.14 4.86 -26.69
CA LYS A 610 -66.61 3.48 -26.45
C LYS A 610 -67.38 3.37 -25.15
N MET A 611 -67.13 4.21 -24.19
CA MET A 611 -67.83 4.29 -22.91
C MET A 611 -69.11 5.11 -22.93
N GLY A 612 -69.54 5.55 -24.12
CA GLY A 612 -70.83 6.20 -24.37
C GLY A 612 -70.80 7.72 -24.62
N ASN A 613 -69.64 8.36 -24.54
CA ASN A 613 -69.54 9.80 -24.88
C ASN A 613 -69.32 9.97 -26.38
N LYS A 614 -70.46 9.99 -27.12
CA LYS A 614 -70.51 9.99 -28.59
C LYS A 614 -69.75 11.14 -29.26
N GLU A 615 -69.58 12.28 -28.61
CA GLU A 615 -68.94 13.50 -29.16
C GLU A 615 -67.41 13.34 -29.20
N LYS A 616 -66.85 12.51 -28.33
CA LYS A 616 -65.38 12.34 -28.19
C LYS A 616 -64.66 11.67 -29.37
N MET A 617 -65.40 11.02 -30.26
CA MET A 617 -64.77 10.45 -31.48
C MET A 617 -64.20 11.55 -32.41
N ASN A 618 -64.86 12.71 -32.47
CA ASN A 618 -64.33 13.81 -33.26
C ASN A 618 -63.01 14.33 -32.70
N ASP A 619 -62.89 14.37 -31.38
CA ASP A 619 -61.62 14.71 -30.70
C ASP A 619 -60.54 13.65 -31.00
N ALA A 620 -60.89 12.35 -30.98
CA ALA A 620 -59.97 11.28 -31.30
C ALA A 620 -59.44 11.39 -32.75
N VAL A 621 -60.33 11.60 -33.70
CA VAL A 621 -59.97 11.82 -35.13
C VAL A 621 -59.05 13.03 -35.30
N PHE A 622 -59.34 14.14 -34.60
CA PHE A 622 -58.47 15.32 -34.63
C PHE A 622 -57.04 14.99 -34.20
N TRP A 623 -56.86 14.29 -33.09
CA TRP A 623 -55.53 13.96 -32.57
C TRP A 623 -54.82 12.87 -33.39
N TYR A 624 -55.54 11.89 -33.93
CA TYR A 624 -54.96 10.93 -34.86
C TYR A 624 -54.49 11.59 -36.15
N LYS A 625 -55.24 12.55 -36.72
CA LYS A 625 -54.77 13.32 -37.87
C LYS A 625 -53.49 14.10 -37.57
N LYS A 626 -53.42 14.68 -36.36
CA LYS A 626 -52.23 15.39 -35.92
C LYS A 626 -51.03 14.44 -35.75
N ALA A 627 -51.23 13.26 -35.16
CA ALA A 627 -50.21 12.23 -35.06
C ALA A 627 -49.72 11.72 -36.41
N ALA A 628 -50.66 11.45 -37.33
CA ALA A 628 -50.35 11.02 -38.69
C ALA A 628 -49.49 12.05 -39.45
N ALA A 629 -49.68 13.36 -39.20
CA ALA A 629 -48.86 14.42 -39.81
C ALA A 629 -47.41 14.35 -39.35
N PHE A 630 -47.11 13.69 -38.20
CA PHE A 630 -45.77 13.38 -37.70
C PHE A 630 -45.32 11.95 -38.06
N ASN A 631 -45.94 11.34 -39.09
CA ASN A 631 -45.63 10.01 -39.59
C ASN A 631 -45.93 8.85 -38.61
N ASP A 632 -46.85 9.04 -37.66
CA ASP A 632 -47.29 7.94 -36.78
C ASP A 632 -48.15 6.95 -37.61
N SER A 633 -47.61 5.79 -37.91
CA SER A 633 -48.22 4.77 -38.74
C SER A 633 -49.44 4.12 -38.06
N GLU A 634 -49.46 4.01 -36.72
CA GLU A 634 -50.60 3.44 -35.98
C GLU A 634 -51.79 4.39 -35.94
N ALA A 635 -51.53 5.71 -35.90
CA ALA A 635 -52.58 6.71 -36.02
C ALA A 635 -53.24 6.65 -37.38
N CYS A 636 -52.47 6.46 -38.47
CA CYS A 636 -53.03 6.25 -39.80
C CYS A 636 -53.94 4.99 -39.85
N VAL A 637 -53.50 3.88 -39.27
CA VAL A 637 -54.33 2.65 -39.18
C VAL A 637 -55.62 2.90 -38.44
N SER A 638 -55.57 3.66 -37.33
CA SER A 638 -56.78 4.03 -36.56
C SER A 638 -57.76 4.89 -37.42
N LEU A 639 -57.26 5.88 -38.15
CA LEU A 639 -58.06 6.70 -39.05
C LEU A 639 -58.70 5.87 -40.13
N VAL A 640 -57.97 4.95 -40.75
CA VAL A 640 -58.51 4.03 -41.79
C VAL A 640 -59.69 3.23 -41.20
N LYS A 641 -59.53 2.62 -40.00
CA LYS A 641 -60.60 1.85 -39.34
C LYS A 641 -61.83 2.72 -39.07
N ILE A 642 -61.63 3.92 -38.50
CA ILE A 642 -62.71 4.84 -38.14
C ILE A 642 -63.52 5.24 -39.36
N TYR A 643 -62.90 5.69 -40.45
CA TYR A 643 -63.60 6.14 -41.63
C TYR A 643 -64.20 4.99 -42.47
N LYS A 644 -63.52 3.82 -42.56
CA LYS A 644 -63.99 2.67 -43.28
C LYS A 644 -65.30 2.10 -42.71
N HIS A 645 -65.40 2.07 -41.39
CA HIS A 645 -66.53 1.45 -40.69
C HIS A 645 -67.53 2.48 -40.15
N GLY A 646 -67.24 3.79 -40.22
CA GLY A 646 -68.11 4.83 -39.71
C GLY A 646 -68.23 4.81 -38.18
N ILE A 647 -67.07 4.56 -37.48
CA ILE A 647 -67.05 4.46 -36.02
C ILE A 647 -67.15 5.87 -35.43
N GLY A 648 -68.33 6.22 -34.90
CA GLY A 648 -68.58 7.54 -34.29
C GLY A 648 -68.51 8.75 -35.20
N VAL A 649 -68.18 8.55 -36.46
CA VAL A 649 -68.17 9.54 -37.55
C VAL A 649 -68.89 8.96 -38.77
N PRO A 650 -69.38 9.78 -39.68
CA PRO A 650 -69.99 9.27 -40.93
C PRO A 650 -69.00 8.39 -41.71
N LYS A 651 -69.47 7.23 -42.22
CA LYS A 651 -68.67 6.35 -43.05
C LYS A 651 -68.18 7.10 -44.27
N ASN A 652 -66.85 7.09 -44.53
CA ASN A 652 -66.26 7.77 -45.67
C ASN A 652 -65.11 6.92 -46.23
N VAL A 653 -65.40 6.14 -47.23
CA VAL A 653 -64.47 5.22 -47.91
C VAL A 653 -63.35 5.98 -48.60
N GLU A 654 -63.66 7.10 -49.24
CA GLU A 654 -62.67 7.95 -49.93
C GLU A 654 -61.60 8.49 -48.95
N GLU A 655 -62.02 8.97 -47.77
CA GLU A 655 -61.13 9.46 -46.78
C GLU A 655 -60.29 8.29 -46.18
N SER A 656 -60.88 7.11 -46.04
CA SER A 656 -60.15 5.90 -45.59
C SER A 656 -59.05 5.53 -46.60
N GLU A 657 -59.33 5.58 -47.92
CA GLU A 657 -58.36 5.30 -48.99
C GLU A 657 -57.26 6.35 -49.04
N ARG A 658 -57.54 7.64 -48.78
CA ARG A 658 -56.53 8.70 -48.65
C ARG A 658 -55.55 8.41 -47.53
N TRP A 659 -56.01 7.89 -46.38
CA TRP A 659 -55.15 7.54 -45.27
C TRP A 659 -54.35 6.27 -45.56
N ILE A 660 -54.84 5.32 -46.33
CA ILE A 660 -54.08 4.17 -46.80
C ILE A 660 -52.94 4.62 -47.72
N ASP A 661 -53.26 5.52 -48.71
CA ASP A 661 -52.27 6.07 -49.62
C ASP A 661 -51.17 6.89 -48.85
N PHE A 662 -51.58 7.71 -47.87
CA PHE A 662 -50.67 8.46 -47.05
C PHE A 662 -49.76 7.53 -46.27
N TYR A 663 -50.27 6.47 -45.66
CA TYR A 663 -49.51 5.44 -44.96
C TYR A 663 -48.50 4.77 -45.90
N ASN A 664 -48.95 4.30 -47.09
CA ASN A 664 -48.11 3.60 -48.02
C ASN A 664 -47.00 4.49 -48.63
N LYS A 665 -47.26 5.78 -48.81
CA LYS A 665 -46.27 6.76 -49.28
C LYS A 665 -45.15 7.01 -48.27
N ASN A 666 -45.47 7.02 -47.02
CA ASN A 666 -44.52 7.35 -45.93
C ASN A 666 -43.82 6.11 -45.33
N ASN A 667 -44.35 4.88 -45.56
CA ASN A 667 -43.84 3.62 -45.03
C ASN A 667 -43.54 2.59 -46.14
N SER A 668 -42.65 2.92 -47.08
CA SER A 668 -42.34 2.08 -48.26
C SER A 668 -41.86 0.65 -47.96
N HIS A 669 -41.45 0.36 -46.75
CA HIS A 669 -41.01 -0.98 -46.28
C HIS A 669 -42.10 -1.83 -45.61
N PHE A 670 -43.32 -1.34 -45.37
CA PHE A 670 -44.37 -2.03 -44.61
C PHE A 670 -45.75 -2.08 -45.29
N LYS A 671 -45.82 -2.35 -46.61
CA LYS A 671 -47.11 -2.54 -47.34
C LYS A 671 -48.03 -3.63 -46.75
N PHE A 672 -47.55 -4.46 -45.84
CA PHE A 672 -48.24 -5.67 -45.40
C PHE A 672 -49.17 -5.54 -44.17
N ARG A 673 -48.98 -4.56 -43.30
CA ARG A 673 -49.74 -4.50 -42.01
C ARG A 673 -51.13 -3.87 -42.13
N ALA A 674 -51.34 -2.97 -43.07
CA ALA A 674 -52.66 -2.35 -43.26
C ALA A 674 -53.71 -3.37 -43.83
N GLU A 675 -53.27 -4.31 -44.65
CA GLU A 675 -54.14 -5.39 -45.19
C GLU A 675 -54.47 -6.45 -44.13
N LEU A 676 -53.54 -6.79 -43.22
CA LEU A 676 -53.78 -7.74 -42.12
C LEU A 676 -54.77 -7.17 -41.09
N ALA A 677 -54.61 -5.91 -40.70
CA ALA A 677 -55.56 -5.25 -39.75
C ALA A 677 -56.98 -5.14 -40.33
N CYS A 678 -57.14 -5.13 -41.63
CA CYS A 678 -58.45 -5.22 -42.28
C CYS A 678 -59.02 -6.64 -42.35
N LYS A 679 -58.18 -7.67 -42.44
CA LYS A 679 -58.60 -9.10 -42.44
C LYS A 679 -58.99 -9.63 -41.09
N ASP A 680 -58.31 -9.19 -40.04
CA ASP A 680 -58.63 -9.65 -38.63
C ASP A 680 -59.98 -9.10 -38.13
N MET A 681 -60.41 -7.92 -38.64
CA MET A 681 -61.72 -7.36 -38.28
C MET A 681 -62.88 -8.08 -39.06
N GLN A 682 -62.59 -8.70 -40.19
CA GLN A 682 -63.58 -9.54 -40.87
C GLN A 682 -63.88 -10.85 -40.16
N ARG A 683 -62.88 -11.41 -39.44
CA ARG A 683 -63.00 -12.63 -38.61
C ARG A 683 -63.74 -12.43 -37.31
N LEU A 684 -63.95 -11.20 -36.84
CA LEU A 684 -64.69 -10.86 -35.63
C LEU A 684 -66.16 -10.47 -35.90
N GLN A 685 -66.62 -10.49 -37.17
CA GLN A 685 -68.00 -10.25 -37.59
C GLN A 685 -68.70 -11.49 -38.12
N ASP A 686 -67.98 -12.63 -38.32
CA ASP A 686 -68.49 -13.96 -38.50
C ASP A 686 -68.40 -14.76 -37.15
#